data_ee12f23bf0cb24c85e865c0eb84b2f97
#
_entry.id   ee12f23bf0cb24c85e865c0eb84b2f97
#
_cell.length_a   1.000
_cell.length_b   1.000
_cell.length_c   1.000
_cell.angle_alpha   90.00
_cell.angle_beta   90.00
_cell.angle_gamma   90.00
#
_symmetry.space_group_name_H-M   'P 1'
#
loop_
_entity.id
_entity.type
_entity.pdbx_description
1 polymer ?
#
loop_
_entity_poly.entity_id
_entity_poly.type
_entity_poly.pdbx_seq_one_letter_code
_entity_poly.pdbx_strand_id
1 'polypeptide(L)'
;MIELLNTGAYLVNGIDIIPDTEEGRAELKARTGAVPCPADAAKETIAYGILKDHNVSGNMENLQIKFDKLTSHDITFVGIIQTARASGLEKFPVPYVLTNCHNSLCAVGGTINEDDHMFGLTCAKKYGGVYVPPHQAVIHQFAREMLAGGGKMILGSDSHTRYGALGTMAMGEGGPELVKQLLSKTYDIAMPGVIAIYMTGAPQPGVGPQDIALAIIGAVFANGYVKNKVMEFVGPGVSSLSADYRIGVDVMTTETTCLSSIWRTDEKISEFYQIHGRSADYKELNPGAVAYYDGVVKVELDKIKPMIAMPFHPSNVYTIEELKANLDDILNDVEKKAAISLDGKVPFTLKNKVHDGKLLVDQGIIAGCAGGGFENICDAADILKGHSIGDDAFTLSVYPASTPIYMELARNGKLADLLETGAIVKTAFCGPCFGAGDTPANNAFSIRHSTRNFPNREGSKIQNGQISSVALMDARSIAATAANKGFLTAADEFTGTYTKPAYHFDKKIYENRVSDSKGVADPSVEIQFGPNIKDWPAMPQLAENLILKVVSEIHDPVTTTDELIPSGETSSFRSNPLGLAEFTLSRKDPAYVGRAKEVQVAEKAIQEGNCPAEALPELKPVFAAIHTQYPDIDKTNVGVGSTIFAVKPGDGSAREQAASCQKVLGGWANIANEYATKRYRSNLINWGMLPFLIPAGDLPFANGDYLFVPEIRKAVEEKADVIKAYVVKDGALVPFEMTLGALTDDEREIIRKGCLINYYRG
;
A
#
# COMPACT_ATOMS: atom_id res chain seq x y z
N MET A 1 -4.16 -12.17 -24.30
CA MET A 1 -3.48 -11.23 -23.38
C MET A 1 -3.59 -11.72 -21.92
N ILE A 2 -4.71 -11.53 -21.24
CA ILE A 2 -4.95 -12.08 -19.89
C ILE A 2 -6.20 -12.95 -19.90
N GLU A 3 -6.11 -14.14 -19.30
CA GLU A 3 -7.22 -15.09 -19.11
C GLU A 3 -7.25 -15.54 -17.66
N LEU A 4 -8.45 -15.58 -17.04
CA LEU A 4 -8.66 -16.06 -15.68
C LEU A 4 -9.34 -17.44 -15.75
N LEU A 5 -8.79 -18.43 -15.06
CA LEU A 5 -9.47 -19.72 -14.89
C LEU A 5 -10.45 -19.64 -13.71
N ASN A 6 -11.66 -20.17 -13.90
CA ASN A 6 -12.68 -20.22 -12.86
C ASN A 6 -12.55 -21.43 -11.93
N THR A 7 -11.53 -22.27 -12.13
CA THR A 7 -11.24 -23.45 -11.32
C THR A 7 -9.81 -23.37 -10.80
N GLY A 8 -9.49 -24.16 -9.77
CA GLY A 8 -8.09 -24.44 -9.44
C GLY A 8 -7.37 -25.15 -10.59
N ALA A 9 -6.05 -25.28 -10.50
CA ALA A 9 -5.27 -25.95 -11.52
C ALA A 9 -4.00 -26.58 -10.94
N TYR A 10 -3.52 -27.60 -11.63
CA TYR A 10 -2.23 -28.23 -11.39
C TYR A 10 -1.19 -27.67 -12.34
N LEU A 11 -0.02 -27.32 -11.81
CA LEU A 11 1.17 -26.99 -12.58
C LEU A 11 2.12 -28.19 -12.57
N VAL A 12 2.44 -28.72 -13.74
CA VAL A 12 3.28 -29.89 -13.91
C VAL A 12 4.67 -29.46 -14.35
N ASN A 13 5.69 -29.85 -13.57
CA ASN A 13 7.11 -29.53 -13.79
C ASN A 13 7.42 -28.05 -14.04
N GLY A 14 6.59 -27.15 -13.49
CA GLY A 14 6.74 -25.70 -13.66
C GLY A 14 6.43 -25.17 -15.09
N ILE A 15 5.92 -26.02 -15.99
CA ILE A 15 5.74 -25.72 -17.42
C ILE A 15 4.27 -25.77 -17.84
N ASP A 16 3.56 -26.85 -17.53
CA ASP A 16 2.22 -27.10 -18.06
C ASP A 16 1.15 -26.86 -17.00
N ILE A 17 0.19 -25.98 -17.31
CA ILE A 17 -0.95 -25.72 -16.44
C ILE A 17 -2.16 -26.55 -16.89
N ILE A 18 -2.71 -27.35 -15.99
CA ILE A 18 -3.83 -28.26 -16.24
C ILE A 18 -4.99 -27.85 -15.29
N PRO A 19 -6.11 -27.35 -15.85
CA PRO A 19 -7.28 -26.98 -15.02
C PRO A 19 -7.83 -28.17 -14.22
N ASP A 20 -8.31 -27.91 -13.03
CA ASP A 20 -8.91 -28.93 -12.15
C ASP A 20 -10.36 -29.23 -12.57
N THR A 21 -10.49 -29.85 -13.75
CA THR A 21 -11.73 -30.36 -14.33
C THR A 21 -11.63 -31.89 -14.45
N GLU A 22 -12.72 -32.55 -14.84
CA GLU A 22 -12.73 -34.01 -15.05
C GLU A 22 -11.74 -34.40 -16.16
N GLU A 23 -11.76 -33.68 -17.29
CA GLU A 23 -10.83 -33.85 -18.41
C GLU A 23 -9.39 -33.54 -17.99
N GLY A 24 -9.18 -32.45 -17.25
CA GLY A 24 -7.87 -32.05 -16.76
C GLY A 24 -7.27 -33.10 -15.81
N ARG A 25 -8.05 -33.66 -14.89
CA ARG A 25 -7.61 -34.75 -14.00
C ARG A 25 -7.26 -36.03 -14.79
N ALA A 26 -8.00 -36.35 -15.86
CA ALA A 26 -7.68 -37.46 -16.73
C ALA A 26 -6.37 -37.23 -17.47
N GLU A 27 -6.14 -36.01 -17.99
CA GLU A 27 -4.88 -35.61 -18.61
C GLU A 27 -3.70 -35.69 -17.61
N LEU A 28 -3.89 -35.12 -16.39
CA LEU A 28 -2.89 -35.18 -15.34
C LEU A 28 -2.48 -36.60 -15.00
N LYS A 29 -3.46 -37.51 -14.84
CA LYS A 29 -3.21 -38.92 -14.58
C LYS A 29 -2.44 -39.60 -15.71
N ALA A 30 -2.75 -39.25 -16.96
CA ALA A 30 -2.03 -39.81 -18.13
C ALA A 30 -0.58 -39.37 -18.17
N ARG A 31 -0.29 -38.11 -17.74
CA ARG A 31 1.06 -37.54 -17.77
C ARG A 31 1.93 -37.95 -16.56
N THR A 32 1.32 -38.05 -15.37
CA THR A 32 2.07 -38.20 -14.10
C THR A 32 1.84 -39.56 -13.42
N GLY A 33 0.90 -40.37 -13.93
CA GLY A 33 0.52 -41.65 -13.35
C GLY A 33 -0.48 -41.53 -12.18
N ALA A 34 -0.69 -40.36 -11.61
CA ALA A 34 -1.58 -40.12 -10.47
C ALA A 34 -2.23 -38.73 -10.53
N VAL A 35 -3.31 -38.54 -9.77
CA VAL A 35 -3.90 -37.22 -9.49
C VAL A 35 -3.75 -36.98 -7.99
N PRO A 36 -2.79 -36.15 -7.54
CA PRO A 36 -2.65 -35.87 -6.12
C PRO A 36 -3.88 -35.09 -5.61
N CYS A 37 -4.18 -35.24 -4.32
CA CYS A 37 -5.20 -34.40 -3.67
C CYS A 37 -4.78 -32.92 -3.75
N PRO A 38 -5.71 -31.99 -4.08
CA PRO A 38 -5.40 -30.56 -4.11
C PRO A 38 -4.67 -30.04 -2.86
N ALA A 39 -5.12 -30.47 -1.67
CA ALA A 39 -4.52 -30.06 -0.39
C ALA A 39 -3.05 -30.54 -0.22
N ASP A 40 -2.70 -31.68 -0.81
CA ASP A 40 -1.31 -32.16 -0.76
C ASP A 40 -0.46 -31.48 -1.82
N ALA A 41 -0.98 -31.33 -3.04
CA ALA A 41 -0.26 -30.64 -4.13
C ALA A 41 -0.10 -29.13 -3.87
N ALA A 42 -0.97 -28.49 -3.08
CA ALA A 42 -0.80 -27.10 -2.66
C ALA A 42 0.45 -26.90 -1.78
N LYS A 43 0.91 -27.93 -1.08
CA LYS A 43 2.16 -27.90 -0.29
C LYS A 43 3.42 -27.80 -1.17
N GLU A 44 3.29 -28.08 -2.45
CA GLU A 44 4.37 -28.00 -3.44
C GLU A 44 4.54 -26.58 -4.05
N THR A 45 3.73 -25.60 -3.64
CA THR A 45 3.91 -24.21 -4.05
C THR A 45 5.09 -23.56 -3.30
N ILE A 46 5.77 -22.61 -3.96
CA ILE A 46 6.87 -21.83 -3.35
C ILE A 46 6.33 -21.08 -2.12
N ALA A 47 5.15 -20.49 -2.25
CA ALA A 47 4.50 -19.73 -1.19
C ALA A 47 4.28 -20.57 0.07
N TYR A 48 3.77 -21.79 -0.07
CA TYR A 48 3.57 -22.70 1.06
C TYR A 48 4.88 -23.01 1.78
N GLY A 49 5.93 -23.30 1.04
CA GLY A 49 7.25 -23.61 1.60
C GLY A 49 7.80 -22.46 2.44
N ILE A 50 7.76 -21.22 1.92
CA ILE A 50 8.24 -20.04 2.63
C ILE A 50 7.40 -19.75 3.87
N LEU A 51 6.07 -19.79 3.77
CA LEU A 51 5.18 -19.56 4.91
C LEU A 51 5.38 -20.60 6.00
N LYS A 52 5.57 -21.88 5.63
CA LYS A 52 5.86 -22.96 6.58
C LYS A 52 7.16 -22.74 7.34
N ASP A 53 8.23 -22.33 6.64
CA ASP A 53 9.55 -22.10 7.24
C ASP A 53 9.57 -20.93 8.25
N HIS A 54 8.63 -19.98 8.12
CA HIS A 54 8.52 -18.80 8.99
C HIS A 54 7.37 -18.88 10.00
N ASN A 55 6.57 -19.95 9.94
CA ASN A 55 5.46 -20.16 10.87
C ASN A 55 5.92 -20.83 12.16
N VAL A 56 5.73 -20.19 13.30
CA VAL A 56 6.12 -20.70 14.62
C VAL A 56 4.94 -21.33 15.39
N SER A 57 3.70 -21.27 14.86
CA SER A 57 2.53 -21.86 15.53
C SER A 57 2.48 -23.39 15.45
N GLY A 58 3.17 -23.99 14.47
CA GLY A 58 3.02 -25.41 14.14
C GLY A 58 1.69 -25.76 13.48
N ASN A 59 0.77 -24.79 13.30
CA ASN A 59 -0.54 -24.94 12.67
C ASN A 59 -0.53 -24.22 11.31
N MET A 60 -0.76 -24.96 10.22
CA MET A 60 -0.77 -24.41 8.86
C MET A 60 -2.13 -23.82 8.45
N GLU A 61 -3.16 -23.88 9.26
CA GLU A 61 -4.42 -23.16 9.02
C GLU A 61 -4.36 -21.74 9.59
N ASN A 62 -3.73 -21.59 10.76
CA ASN A 62 -3.55 -20.33 11.47
C ASN A 62 -2.06 -20.08 11.73
N LEU A 63 -1.47 -19.27 10.88
CA LEU A 63 -0.04 -19.00 10.88
C LEU A 63 0.32 -17.91 11.88
N GLN A 64 1.45 -18.09 12.55
CA GLN A 64 2.13 -17.08 13.37
C GLN A 64 3.51 -16.81 12.77
N ILE A 65 3.61 -15.81 11.92
CA ILE A 65 4.80 -15.54 11.13
C ILE A 65 5.79 -14.66 11.88
N LYS A 66 7.07 -15.05 11.82
CA LYS A 66 8.21 -14.20 12.17
C LYS A 66 8.98 -13.83 10.91
N PHE A 67 9.24 -12.53 10.74
CA PHE A 67 9.98 -12.02 9.60
C PHE A 67 11.49 -12.01 9.88
N ASP A 68 12.30 -12.22 8.84
CA ASP A 68 13.77 -12.17 8.93
C ASP A 68 14.29 -10.74 9.08
N LYS A 69 13.65 -9.76 8.45
CA LYS A 69 14.09 -8.36 8.40
C LYS A 69 12.90 -7.41 8.31
N LEU A 70 13.13 -6.16 8.73
CA LEU A 70 12.14 -5.08 8.68
C LEU A 70 12.67 -3.90 7.89
N THR A 71 11.75 -3.12 7.27
CA THR A 71 12.10 -1.88 6.58
C THR A 71 11.01 -0.83 6.74
N SER A 72 11.40 0.43 6.94
CA SER A 72 10.48 1.56 7.07
C SER A 72 11.06 2.83 6.47
N HIS A 73 10.17 3.76 6.13
CA HIS A 73 10.56 5.06 5.61
C HIS A 73 10.24 6.20 6.59
N ASP A 74 10.76 7.38 6.29
CA ASP A 74 10.78 8.55 7.17
C ASP A 74 9.40 9.10 7.57
N ILE A 75 8.34 8.85 6.83
CA ILE A 75 6.98 9.22 7.27
C ILE A 75 6.30 8.15 8.15
N THR A 76 6.99 7.06 8.50
CA THR A 76 6.43 5.99 9.33
C THR A 76 7.31 5.57 10.49
N PHE A 77 8.64 5.53 10.33
CA PHE A 77 9.51 4.94 11.36
C PHE A 77 9.48 5.69 12.70
N VAL A 78 9.27 7.01 12.70
CA VAL A 78 9.18 7.76 13.97
C VAL A 78 8.02 7.24 14.80
N GLY A 79 6.81 7.18 14.24
CA GLY A 79 5.62 6.65 14.92
C GLY A 79 5.77 5.19 15.35
N ILE A 80 6.38 4.35 14.51
CA ILE A 80 6.64 2.94 14.80
C ILE A 80 7.58 2.81 16.01
N ILE A 81 8.70 3.51 15.99
CA ILE A 81 9.70 3.45 17.08
C ILE A 81 9.12 4.05 18.37
N GLN A 82 8.39 5.16 18.29
CA GLN A 82 7.72 5.75 19.46
C GLN A 82 6.70 4.78 20.06
N THR A 83 5.92 4.09 19.24
CA THR A 83 4.97 3.07 19.69
C THR A 83 5.68 1.87 20.32
N ALA A 84 6.74 1.37 19.68
CA ALA A 84 7.53 0.26 20.21
C ALA A 84 8.23 0.62 21.54
N ARG A 85 8.80 1.84 21.65
CA ARG A 85 9.38 2.36 22.90
C ARG A 85 8.34 2.46 24.01
N ALA A 86 7.17 2.99 23.70
CA ALA A 86 6.06 3.05 24.63
C ALA A 86 5.59 1.66 25.09
N SER A 87 5.86 0.63 24.31
CA SER A 87 5.51 -0.78 24.56
C SER A 87 6.67 -1.63 25.10
N GLY A 88 7.82 -1.03 25.42
CA GLY A 88 8.95 -1.72 26.07
C GLY A 88 10.09 -2.16 25.15
N LEU A 89 10.32 -1.50 24.02
CA LEU A 89 11.44 -1.78 23.11
C LEU A 89 12.79 -1.56 23.78
N GLU A 90 13.64 -2.58 23.79
CA GLU A 90 15.01 -2.53 24.31
C GLU A 90 16.08 -2.47 23.20
N LYS A 91 15.88 -3.27 22.13
CA LYS A 91 16.75 -3.31 20.94
C LYS A 91 15.94 -3.84 19.73
N PHE A 92 16.44 -3.64 18.54
CA PHE A 92 15.85 -4.28 17.36
C PHE A 92 16.20 -5.78 17.33
N PRO A 93 15.21 -6.68 17.39
CA PRO A 93 15.47 -8.12 17.47
C PRO A 93 15.92 -8.72 16.15
N VAL A 94 15.63 -8.07 15.02
CA VAL A 94 16.01 -8.43 13.65
C VAL A 94 16.56 -7.19 12.94
N PRO A 95 17.32 -7.34 11.84
CA PRO A 95 17.78 -6.21 11.05
C PRO A 95 16.61 -5.29 10.67
N TYR A 96 16.68 -4.04 11.04
CA TYR A 96 15.67 -3.02 10.73
C TYR A 96 16.30 -1.82 10.04
N VAL A 97 15.80 -1.51 8.84
CA VAL A 97 16.32 -0.46 7.98
C VAL A 97 15.37 0.72 7.95
N LEU A 98 15.91 1.90 8.26
CA LEU A 98 15.23 3.19 8.28
C LEU A 98 15.70 4.00 7.07
N THR A 99 14.85 4.15 6.04
CA THR A 99 15.20 4.81 4.78
C THR A 99 14.51 6.16 4.67
N ASN A 100 15.26 7.22 4.38
CA ASN A 100 14.75 8.57 4.23
C ASN A 100 14.51 8.89 2.75
N CYS A 101 13.28 8.72 2.27
CA CYS A 101 12.96 8.84 0.85
C CYS A 101 11.62 9.51 0.55
N HIS A 102 10.77 9.76 1.54
CA HIS A 102 9.49 10.45 1.38
C HIS A 102 9.60 11.94 1.73
N ASN A 103 10.30 12.27 2.83
CA ASN A 103 10.59 13.64 3.25
C ASN A 103 12.07 14.00 3.00
N SER A 104 12.64 13.52 1.92
CA SER A 104 14.09 13.54 1.69
C SER A 104 14.67 14.90 1.26
N LEU A 105 13.93 15.98 1.47
CA LEU A 105 14.34 17.37 1.19
C LEU A 105 14.57 17.72 -0.29
N CYS A 106 14.19 16.83 -1.22
CA CYS A 106 14.23 17.14 -2.65
C CYS A 106 13.16 18.16 -3.07
N ALA A 107 11.97 18.07 -2.48
CA ALA A 107 10.84 18.94 -2.76
C ALA A 107 10.08 19.36 -1.48
N VAL A 108 10.18 18.58 -0.41
CA VAL A 108 9.62 18.89 0.90
C VAL A 108 10.78 19.24 1.81
N GLY A 109 10.96 20.51 2.11
CA GLY A 109 12.08 21.02 2.91
C GLY A 109 11.60 21.72 4.16
N GLY A 110 12.18 21.34 5.31
CA GLY A 110 11.94 22.00 6.58
C GLY A 110 12.71 21.34 7.71
N THR A 111 13.06 22.12 8.72
CA THR A 111 13.74 21.62 9.93
C THR A 111 12.96 20.45 10.56
N ILE A 112 11.63 20.50 10.50
CA ILE A 112 10.74 19.45 11.00
C ILE A 112 11.01 18.06 10.35
N ASN A 113 11.40 18.03 9.09
CA ASN A 113 11.72 16.79 8.39
C ASN A 113 13.11 16.28 8.77
N GLU A 114 14.07 17.19 8.91
CA GLU A 114 15.42 16.83 9.35
C GLU A 114 15.45 16.35 10.81
N ASP A 115 14.58 16.89 11.67
CA ASP A 115 14.41 16.39 13.03
C ASP A 115 13.97 14.90 13.04
N ASP A 116 13.07 14.51 12.15
CA ASP A 116 12.67 13.11 11.97
C ASP A 116 13.84 12.23 11.50
N HIS A 117 14.70 12.77 10.62
CA HIS A 117 15.90 12.07 10.14
C HIS A 117 16.93 11.89 11.27
N MET A 118 17.16 12.92 12.09
CA MET A 118 18.06 12.85 13.24
C MET A 118 17.55 11.90 14.31
N PHE A 119 16.22 11.85 14.53
CA PHE A 119 15.59 10.84 15.38
C PHE A 119 15.89 9.42 14.84
N GLY A 120 15.67 9.18 13.54
CA GLY A 120 15.93 7.90 12.90
C GLY A 120 17.38 7.46 13.02
N LEU A 121 18.34 8.36 12.76
CA LEU A 121 19.79 8.08 12.90
C LEU A 121 20.16 7.67 14.32
N THR A 122 19.72 8.44 15.32
CA THR A 122 20.04 8.16 16.72
C THR A 122 19.34 6.90 17.23
N CYS A 123 18.12 6.62 16.77
CA CYS A 123 17.44 5.35 17.08
C CYS A 123 18.14 4.15 16.43
N ALA A 124 18.58 4.25 15.17
CA ALA A 124 19.32 3.17 14.51
C ALA A 124 20.59 2.82 15.27
N LYS A 125 21.34 3.82 15.73
CA LYS A 125 22.53 3.61 16.57
C LYS A 125 22.16 3.01 17.93
N LYS A 126 21.16 3.58 18.61
CA LYS A 126 20.75 3.13 19.94
C LYS A 126 20.26 1.70 19.97
N TYR A 127 19.44 1.30 18.98
CA TYR A 127 18.77 0.01 18.96
C TYR A 127 19.40 -1.03 18.02
N GLY A 128 20.49 -0.68 17.32
CA GLY A 128 21.22 -1.63 16.46
C GLY A 128 20.67 -1.76 15.04
N GLY A 129 20.12 -0.69 14.47
CA GLY A 129 19.54 -0.67 13.13
C GLY A 129 20.48 -0.17 12.04
N VAL A 130 19.91 0.01 10.86
CA VAL A 130 20.53 0.60 9.67
C VAL A 130 19.79 1.89 9.32
N TYR A 131 20.51 2.97 9.09
CA TYR A 131 19.97 4.27 8.69
C TYR A 131 20.50 4.65 7.30
N VAL A 132 19.58 4.80 6.36
CA VAL A 132 19.86 5.24 4.99
C VAL A 132 19.48 6.71 4.87
N PRO A 133 20.45 7.63 4.70
CA PRO A 133 20.16 9.06 4.65
C PRO A 133 19.40 9.46 3.37
N PRO A 134 18.83 10.69 3.34
CA PRO A 134 18.15 11.22 2.16
C PRO A 134 18.99 11.16 0.89
N HIS A 135 18.34 11.07 -0.25
CA HIS A 135 18.94 11.06 -1.60
C HIS A 135 19.71 9.79 -1.98
N GLN A 136 19.90 8.81 -1.06
CA GLN A 136 20.70 7.62 -1.36
C GLN A 136 19.89 6.54 -2.11
N ALA A 137 18.68 6.26 -1.68
CA ALA A 137 17.81 5.30 -2.34
C ALA A 137 16.36 5.50 -1.89
N VAL A 138 15.40 5.08 -2.73
CA VAL A 138 14.05 4.81 -2.26
C VAL A 138 14.04 3.51 -1.46
N ILE A 139 13.12 3.38 -0.48
CA ILE A 139 13.08 2.26 0.47
C ILE A 139 13.17 0.89 -0.23
N HIS A 140 12.38 0.67 -1.28
CA HIS A 140 12.31 -0.64 -1.93
C HIS A 140 13.55 -0.94 -2.78
N GLN A 141 14.18 0.07 -3.35
CA GLN A 141 15.41 -0.15 -4.11
C GLN A 141 16.57 -0.51 -3.19
N PHE A 142 16.72 0.19 -2.05
CA PHE A 142 17.72 -0.21 -1.05
C PHE A 142 17.48 -1.63 -0.55
N ALA A 143 16.22 -1.99 -0.29
CA ALA A 143 15.88 -3.34 0.15
C ALA A 143 16.24 -4.41 -0.90
N ARG A 144 15.98 -4.16 -2.19
CA ARG A 144 16.36 -5.06 -3.29
C ARG A 144 17.87 -5.23 -3.39
N GLU A 145 18.61 -4.12 -3.34
CA GLU A 145 20.06 -4.11 -3.47
C GLU A 145 20.78 -4.72 -2.26
N MET A 146 20.23 -4.53 -1.02
CA MET A 146 20.98 -4.80 0.21
C MET A 146 20.31 -5.80 1.19
N LEU A 147 18.98 -6.05 1.11
CA LEU A 147 18.27 -6.84 2.11
C LEU A 147 17.66 -8.13 1.58
N ALA A 148 17.07 -8.12 0.37
CA ALA A 148 16.36 -9.26 -0.19
C ALA A 148 17.23 -10.52 -0.19
N GLY A 149 16.63 -11.69 -0.08
CA GLY A 149 17.29 -13.01 -0.12
C GLY A 149 16.29 -14.11 -0.42
N GLY A 150 16.72 -15.12 -1.19
CA GLY A 150 15.87 -16.23 -1.61
C GLY A 150 15.31 -17.02 -0.43
N GLY A 151 13.99 -17.22 -0.41
CA GLY A 151 13.28 -17.92 0.67
C GLY A 151 13.15 -17.12 1.97
N LYS A 152 13.48 -15.82 1.98
CA LYS A 152 13.34 -14.94 3.14
C LYS A 152 11.99 -14.24 3.16
N MET A 153 11.60 -13.75 4.36
CA MET A 153 10.43 -12.90 4.54
C MET A 153 10.81 -11.53 5.10
N ILE A 154 10.28 -10.46 4.51
CA ILE A 154 10.51 -9.07 4.93
C ILE A 154 9.16 -8.39 5.17
N LEU A 155 9.04 -7.71 6.33
CA LEU A 155 7.90 -6.84 6.62
C LEU A 155 8.32 -5.37 6.48
N GLY A 156 7.51 -4.60 5.76
CA GLY A 156 7.74 -3.17 5.59
C GLY A 156 6.53 -2.32 5.96
N SER A 157 6.79 -1.08 6.34
CA SER A 157 5.74 -0.10 6.65
C SER A 157 5.17 0.61 5.42
N ASP A 158 5.67 0.27 4.24
CA ASP A 158 5.14 0.75 2.95
C ASP A 158 4.39 -0.38 2.23
N SER A 159 3.26 -0.05 1.61
CA SER A 159 2.40 -1.02 0.91
C SER A 159 3.09 -1.68 -0.29
N HIS A 160 4.09 -1.02 -0.91
CA HIS A 160 4.85 -1.56 -2.03
C HIS A 160 6.05 -2.42 -1.59
N THR A 161 6.07 -2.89 -0.35
CA THR A 161 7.04 -3.88 0.13
C THR A 161 6.78 -5.20 -0.58
N ARG A 162 7.38 -5.35 -1.77
CA ARG A 162 7.28 -6.49 -2.68
C ARG A 162 8.67 -6.79 -3.23
N TYR A 163 9.20 -7.97 -2.91
CA TYR A 163 10.53 -8.42 -3.33
C TYR A 163 10.48 -9.87 -3.84
N GLY A 164 9.28 -10.32 -4.21
CA GLY A 164 9.01 -11.67 -4.72
C GLY A 164 9.84 -12.01 -5.95
N ALA A 165 10.07 -11.03 -6.84
CA ALA A 165 10.93 -11.16 -8.00
C ALA A 165 12.36 -11.66 -7.68
N LEU A 166 12.85 -11.35 -6.48
CA LEU A 166 14.16 -11.75 -5.98
C LEU A 166 14.09 -12.99 -5.05
N GLY A 167 12.96 -13.68 -5.02
CA GLY A 167 12.74 -14.86 -4.18
C GLY A 167 12.45 -14.53 -2.71
N THR A 168 12.14 -13.29 -2.37
CA THR A 168 11.81 -12.86 -1.00
C THR A 168 10.31 -12.57 -0.89
N MET A 169 9.59 -13.33 -0.08
CA MET A 169 8.19 -13.01 0.19
C MET A 169 8.12 -11.80 1.12
N ALA A 170 7.62 -10.68 0.60
CA ALA A 170 7.58 -9.45 1.34
C ALA A 170 6.16 -8.92 1.48
N MET A 171 5.85 -8.36 2.65
CA MET A 171 4.53 -7.83 2.99
C MET A 171 4.63 -6.38 3.43
N GLY A 172 3.72 -5.56 2.93
CA GLY A 172 3.59 -4.17 3.34
C GLY A 172 2.41 -4.00 4.27
N GLU A 173 2.66 -3.60 5.53
CA GLU A 173 1.65 -3.48 6.55
C GLU A 173 1.73 -2.14 7.29
N GLY A 174 0.78 -1.87 8.17
CA GLY A 174 0.80 -0.69 9.03
C GLY A 174 1.84 -0.77 10.14
N GLY A 175 2.17 0.38 10.71
CA GLY A 175 3.16 0.49 11.77
C GLY A 175 3.00 -0.48 12.94
N PRO A 176 1.78 -0.72 13.46
CA PRO A 176 1.57 -1.66 14.55
C PRO A 176 2.03 -3.09 14.29
N GLU A 177 1.95 -3.58 13.05
CA GLU A 177 2.45 -4.92 12.72
C GLU A 177 4.00 -4.98 12.82
N LEU A 178 4.67 -3.88 12.44
CA LEU A 178 6.12 -3.78 12.65
C LEU A 178 6.46 -3.69 14.14
N VAL A 179 5.65 -2.97 14.93
CA VAL A 179 5.82 -2.91 16.41
C VAL A 179 5.76 -4.31 17.01
N LYS A 180 4.81 -5.15 16.58
CA LYS A 180 4.75 -6.56 17.03
C LYS A 180 6.06 -7.28 16.76
N GLN A 181 6.63 -7.15 15.56
CA GLN A 181 7.92 -7.77 15.23
C GLN A 181 9.06 -7.18 16.05
N LEU A 182 9.08 -5.85 16.27
CA LEU A 182 10.10 -5.18 17.13
C LEU A 182 10.01 -5.63 18.60
N LEU A 183 8.85 -6.08 19.05
CA LEU A 183 8.64 -6.67 20.37
C LEU A 183 8.76 -8.22 20.37
N SER A 184 9.32 -8.79 19.29
CA SER A 184 9.51 -10.25 19.10
C SER A 184 8.19 -11.04 19.11
N LYS A 185 7.08 -10.40 18.75
CA LYS A 185 5.77 -11.05 18.58
C LYS A 185 5.60 -11.52 17.14
N THR A 186 4.45 -12.11 16.83
CA THR A 186 4.15 -12.70 15.54
C THR A 186 3.20 -11.84 14.69
N TYR A 187 3.18 -12.13 13.42
CA TYR A 187 2.17 -11.66 12.47
C TYR A 187 1.19 -12.81 12.20
N ASP A 188 -0.03 -12.65 12.65
CA ASP A 188 -1.02 -13.72 12.68
C ASP A 188 -1.95 -13.63 11.47
N ILE A 189 -2.03 -14.71 10.69
CA ILE A 189 -2.90 -14.81 9.51
C ILE A 189 -3.44 -16.24 9.34
N ALA A 190 -4.63 -16.38 8.75
CA ALA A 190 -5.04 -17.65 8.18
C ALA A 190 -4.16 -17.99 6.98
N MET A 191 -3.95 -19.29 6.69
CA MET A 191 -3.21 -19.72 5.49
C MET A 191 -3.86 -19.09 4.24
N PRO A 192 -3.14 -18.25 3.49
CA PRO A 192 -3.71 -17.61 2.30
C PRO A 192 -3.82 -18.61 1.14
N GLY A 193 -4.82 -18.40 0.29
CA GLY A 193 -4.85 -19.05 -1.02
C GLY A 193 -3.69 -18.61 -1.91
N VAL A 194 -3.28 -19.45 -2.87
CA VAL A 194 -2.19 -19.16 -3.80
C VAL A 194 -2.72 -19.19 -5.23
N ILE A 195 -2.50 -18.09 -5.96
CA ILE A 195 -2.89 -17.95 -7.38
C ILE A 195 -1.66 -18.01 -8.26
N ALA A 196 -1.65 -18.91 -9.22
CA ALA A 196 -0.59 -18.95 -10.23
C ALA A 196 -0.76 -17.78 -11.21
N ILE A 197 0.28 -16.97 -11.35
CA ILE A 197 0.41 -16.01 -12.45
C ILE A 197 1.27 -16.70 -13.49
N TYR A 198 0.59 -17.40 -14.41
CA TYR A 198 1.22 -18.28 -15.38
C TYR A 198 1.59 -17.52 -16.65
N MET A 199 2.88 -17.29 -16.84
CA MET A 199 3.43 -16.48 -17.93
C MET A 199 3.94 -17.34 -19.09
N THR A 200 3.62 -16.93 -20.31
CA THR A 200 4.12 -17.55 -21.56
C THR A 200 4.62 -16.48 -22.53
N GLY A 201 5.47 -16.88 -23.49
CA GLY A 201 6.02 -15.97 -24.48
C GLY A 201 7.08 -15.00 -23.93
N ALA A 202 7.30 -13.91 -24.64
CA ALA A 202 8.20 -12.83 -24.27
C ALA A 202 7.60 -11.46 -24.67
N PRO A 203 7.90 -10.36 -23.93
CA PRO A 203 7.42 -9.04 -24.28
C PRO A 203 7.90 -8.60 -25.67
N GLN A 204 7.05 -7.91 -26.41
CA GLN A 204 7.41 -7.26 -27.66
C GLN A 204 8.29 -6.03 -27.39
N PRO A 205 9.10 -5.58 -28.36
CA PRO A 205 9.80 -4.29 -28.24
C PRO A 205 8.83 -3.15 -27.92
N GLY A 206 9.24 -2.26 -27.01
CA GLY A 206 8.40 -1.15 -26.54
C GLY A 206 7.45 -1.48 -25.39
N VAL A 207 7.21 -2.75 -25.09
CA VAL A 207 6.44 -3.19 -23.92
C VAL A 207 7.34 -3.28 -22.70
N GLY A 208 7.01 -2.53 -21.65
CA GLY A 208 7.77 -2.52 -20.41
C GLY A 208 7.06 -3.22 -19.24
N PRO A 209 7.69 -3.23 -18.06
CA PRO A 209 7.13 -3.91 -16.89
C PRO A 209 5.82 -3.30 -16.41
N GLN A 210 5.63 -1.98 -16.56
CA GLN A 210 4.39 -1.31 -16.18
C GLN A 210 3.21 -1.76 -17.05
N ASP A 211 3.44 -2.01 -18.35
CA ASP A 211 2.39 -2.49 -19.25
C ASP A 211 1.87 -3.87 -18.81
N ILE A 212 2.80 -4.77 -18.46
CA ILE A 212 2.45 -6.12 -17.96
C ILE A 212 1.67 -6.00 -16.65
N ALA A 213 2.14 -5.17 -15.73
CA ALA A 213 1.50 -4.96 -14.44
C ALA A 213 0.09 -4.38 -14.59
N LEU A 214 -0.09 -3.34 -15.42
CA LEU A 214 -1.39 -2.72 -15.67
C LEU A 214 -2.38 -3.68 -16.31
N ALA A 215 -1.93 -4.53 -17.26
CA ALA A 215 -2.77 -5.56 -17.86
C ALA A 215 -3.28 -6.56 -16.79
N ILE A 216 -2.41 -6.99 -15.86
CA ILE A 216 -2.79 -7.88 -14.76
C ILE A 216 -3.78 -7.16 -13.81
N ILE A 217 -3.47 -5.94 -13.37
CA ILE A 217 -4.33 -5.17 -12.45
C ILE A 217 -5.73 -4.99 -13.03
N GLY A 218 -5.83 -4.61 -14.30
CA GLY A 218 -7.12 -4.44 -14.99
C GLY A 218 -7.96 -5.72 -15.02
N ALA A 219 -7.31 -6.88 -15.12
CA ALA A 219 -8.01 -8.16 -15.19
C ALA A 219 -8.49 -8.67 -13.82
N VAL A 220 -7.78 -8.36 -12.71
CA VAL A 220 -8.00 -9.03 -11.42
C VAL A 220 -8.57 -8.13 -10.32
N PHE A 221 -8.50 -6.79 -10.47
CA PHE A 221 -8.89 -5.88 -9.39
C PHE A 221 -10.41 -5.88 -9.15
N ALA A 222 -11.20 -5.64 -10.19
CA ALA A 222 -12.65 -5.42 -10.07
C ALA A 222 -13.39 -6.66 -9.51
N ASN A 223 -12.92 -7.85 -9.85
CA ASN A 223 -13.51 -9.12 -9.41
C ASN A 223 -12.89 -9.67 -8.10
N GLY A 224 -11.84 -9.02 -7.58
CA GLY A 224 -11.15 -9.45 -6.37
C GLY A 224 -10.44 -10.81 -6.49
N TYR A 225 -10.09 -11.25 -7.68
CA TYR A 225 -9.61 -12.60 -7.96
C TYR A 225 -8.40 -13.02 -7.10
N VAL A 226 -7.49 -12.08 -6.86
CA VAL A 226 -6.27 -12.29 -6.06
C VAL A 226 -6.33 -11.63 -4.67
N LYS A 227 -7.47 -11.06 -4.28
CA LYS A 227 -7.63 -10.33 -3.02
C LYS A 227 -7.24 -11.19 -1.82
N ASN A 228 -6.33 -10.69 -0.97
CA ASN A 228 -5.79 -11.35 0.22
C ASN A 228 -5.11 -12.72 -0.03
N LYS A 229 -4.76 -13.01 -1.28
CA LYS A 229 -4.06 -14.24 -1.67
C LYS A 229 -2.61 -13.95 -2.04
N VAL A 230 -1.77 -14.97 -2.15
CA VAL A 230 -0.41 -14.85 -2.67
C VAL A 230 -0.42 -15.04 -4.18
N MET A 231 0.20 -14.12 -4.91
CA MET A 231 0.44 -14.26 -6.35
C MET A 231 1.79 -14.96 -6.57
N GLU A 232 1.78 -16.18 -7.11
CA GLU A 232 2.98 -16.95 -7.41
C GLU A 232 3.24 -16.94 -8.90
N PHE A 233 4.34 -16.30 -9.33
CA PHE A 233 4.70 -16.10 -10.73
C PHE A 233 5.51 -17.30 -11.25
N VAL A 234 4.93 -18.00 -12.20
CA VAL A 234 5.41 -19.28 -12.73
C VAL A 234 5.24 -19.36 -14.26
N GLY A 235 5.64 -20.45 -14.83
CA GLY A 235 5.53 -20.72 -16.27
C GLY A 235 6.80 -20.35 -17.06
N PRO A 236 6.86 -20.76 -18.33
CA PRO A 236 8.07 -20.62 -19.16
C PRO A 236 8.39 -19.16 -19.51
N GLY A 237 7.40 -18.28 -19.58
CA GLY A 237 7.59 -16.87 -19.90
C GLY A 237 8.41 -16.09 -18.86
N VAL A 238 8.46 -16.55 -17.60
CA VAL A 238 9.24 -15.89 -16.54
C VAL A 238 10.71 -15.74 -16.95
N SER A 239 11.29 -16.76 -17.57
CA SER A 239 12.71 -16.74 -17.99
C SER A 239 13.00 -15.76 -19.12
N SER A 240 11.99 -15.23 -19.82
CA SER A 240 12.17 -14.18 -20.83
C SER A 240 12.43 -12.81 -20.22
N LEU A 241 11.99 -12.59 -18.96
CA LEU A 241 12.07 -11.31 -18.27
C LEU A 241 13.39 -11.14 -17.53
N SER A 242 14.02 -9.95 -17.65
CA SER A 242 15.17 -9.58 -16.81
C SER A 242 14.76 -9.42 -15.34
N ALA A 243 15.74 -9.31 -14.44
CA ALA A 243 15.47 -9.03 -13.03
C ALA A 243 14.72 -7.68 -12.85
N ASP A 244 15.12 -6.63 -13.56
CA ASP A 244 14.47 -5.30 -13.51
C ASP A 244 13.01 -5.37 -13.98
N TYR A 245 12.69 -6.14 -15.04
CA TYR A 245 11.31 -6.35 -15.48
C TYR A 245 10.46 -7.06 -14.42
N ARG A 246 10.98 -8.15 -13.84
CA ARG A 246 10.27 -8.86 -12.75
C ARG A 246 10.03 -7.95 -11.56
N ILE A 247 11.01 -7.17 -11.17
CA ILE A 247 10.94 -6.19 -10.08
C ILE A 247 9.86 -5.14 -10.36
N GLY A 248 9.80 -4.61 -11.58
CA GLY A 248 8.81 -3.62 -12.00
C GLY A 248 7.38 -4.17 -11.99
N VAL A 249 7.17 -5.42 -12.42
CA VAL A 249 5.86 -6.08 -12.33
C VAL A 249 5.50 -6.39 -10.87
N ASP A 250 6.45 -6.93 -10.12
CA ASP A 250 6.25 -7.40 -8.75
C ASP A 250 5.78 -6.27 -7.80
N VAL A 251 6.40 -5.10 -7.88
CA VAL A 251 6.04 -3.96 -7.02
C VAL A 251 4.60 -3.48 -7.24
N MET A 252 4.09 -3.61 -8.45
CA MET A 252 2.73 -3.21 -8.81
C MET A 252 1.65 -4.22 -8.36
N THR A 253 2.03 -5.42 -7.92
CA THR A 253 1.06 -6.40 -7.38
C THR A 253 0.29 -5.86 -6.19
N THR A 254 0.83 -4.89 -5.46
CA THR A 254 0.12 -4.20 -4.36
C THR A 254 -1.22 -3.62 -4.83
N GLU A 255 -1.31 -3.14 -6.05
CA GLU A 255 -2.51 -2.50 -6.61
C GLU A 255 -3.60 -3.52 -7.02
N THR A 256 -3.33 -4.82 -6.87
CA THR A 256 -4.31 -5.90 -7.04
C THR A 256 -5.01 -6.28 -5.73
N THR A 257 -4.65 -5.67 -4.60
CA THR A 257 -5.09 -6.03 -3.24
C THR A 257 -4.64 -7.43 -2.78
N CYS A 258 -3.65 -8.04 -3.42
CA CYS A 258 -3.06 -9.30 -2.97
C CYS A 258 -2.33 -9.15 -1.63
N LEU A 259 -2.20 -10.25 -0.89
CA LEU A 259 -1.45 -10.26 0.38
C LEU A 259 0.05 -10.11 0.13
N SER A 260 0.59 -10.87 -0.78
CA SER A 260 2.01 -10.86 -1.16
C SER A 260 2.21 -11.45 -2.55
N SER A 261 3.45 -11.44 -3.02
CA SER A 261 3.88 -12.05 -4.28
C SER A 261 5.18 -12.82 -4.09
N ILE A 262 5.39 -13.83 -4.91
CA ILE A 262 6.61 -14.62 -4.98
C ILE A 262 6.82 -15.12 -6.41
N TRP A 263 8.04 -15.23 -6.86
CA TRP A 263 8.41 -15.68 -8.20
C TRP A 263 9.31 -16.90 -8.12
N ARG A 264 9.21 -17.78 -9.11
CA ARG A 264 10.29 -18.72 -9.35
C ARG A 264 11.58 -17.96 -9.65
N THR A 265 12.69 -18.48 -9.18
CA THR A 265 14.01 -17.88 -9.40
C THR A 265 14.81 -18.71 -10.41
N ASP A 266 15.74 -18.08 -11.09
CA ASP A 266 16.59 -18.69 -12.11
C ASP A 266 17.96 -17.98 -12.16
N GLU A 267 18.75 -18.29 -13.20
CA GLU A 267 20.08 -17.72 -13.41
C GLU A 267 20.08 -16.18 -13.49
N LYS A 268 19.04 -15.54 -14.00
CA LYS A 268 18.95 -14.05 -14.03
C LYS A 268 18.88 -13.44 -12.64
N ILE A 269 18.19 -14.12 -11.73
CA ILE A 269 18.13 -13.67 -10.32
C ILE A 269 19.44 -14.00 -9.60
N SER A 270 20.08 -15.12 -9.94
CA SER A 270 21.44 -15.44 -9.47
C SER A 270 22.44 -14.36 -9.90
N GLU A 271 22.38 -13.92 -11.17
CA GLU A 271 23.21 -12.85 -11.72
C GLU A 271 22.95 -11.52 -11.00
N PHE A 272 21.69 -11.18 -10.72
CA PHE A 272 21.34 -9.98 -9.94
C PHE A 272 22.07 -9.98 -8.59
N TYR A 273 21.99 -11.07 -7.83
CA TYR A 273 22.71 -11.17 -6.55
C TYR A 273 24.23 -11.14 -6.72
N GLN A 274 24.77 -11.71 -7.80
CA GLN A 274 26.20 -11.67 -8.10
C GLN A 274 26.66 -10.22 -8.38
N ILE A 275 25.93 -9.47 -9.19
CA ILE A 275 26.23 -8.06 -9.51
C ILE A 275 26.28 -7.23 -8.22
N HIS A 276 25.38 -7.51 -7.26
CA HIS A 276 25.34 -6.83 -5.98
C HIS A 276 26.32 -7.36 -4.92
N GLY A 277 27.23 -8.30 -5.30
CA GLY A 277 28.19 -8.91 -4.36
C GLY A 277 27.53 -9.77 -3.27
N ARG A 278 26.34 -10.34 -3.55
CA ARG A 278 25.47 -11.04 -2.60
C ARG A 278 25.07 -12.44 -3.11
N SER A 279 25.94 -13.13 -3.81
CA SER A 279 25.67 -14.46 -4.38
C SER A 279 25.17 -15.48 -3.33
N ALA A 280 25.58 -15.34 -2.07
CA ALA A 280 25.13 -16.21 -0.99
C ALA A 280 23.65 -16.02 -0.60
N ASP A 281 23.03 -14.90 -0.98
CA ASP A 281 21.62 -14.63 -0.74
C ASP A 281 20.70 -15.23 -1.82
N TYR A 282 21.27 -15.75 -2.91
CA TYR A 282 20.49 -16.46 -3.92
C TYR A 282 20.05 -17.84 -3.42
N LYS A 283 18.79 -18.17 -3.69
CA LYS A 283 18.24 -19.52 -3.53
C LYS A 283 17.39 -19.84 -4.74
N GLU A 284 17.58 -21.00 -5.31
CA GLU A 284 16.69 -21.49 -6.35
C GLU A 284 15.33 -21.84 -5.74
N LEU A 285 14.28 -21.27 -6.28
CA LEU A 285 12.91 -21.46 -5.86
C LEU A 285 12.08 -21.89 -7.07
N ASN A 286 11.56 -23.10 -7.03
CA ASN A 286 10.65 -23.65 -8.03
C ASN A 286 9.49 -24.35 -7.32
N PRO A 287 8.28 -24.38 -7.90
CA PRO A 287 7.22 -25.26 -7.43
C PRO A 287 7.66 -26.73 -7.61
N GLY A 288 7.10 -27.63 -6.81
CA GLY A 288 7.33 -29.06 -6.91
C GLY A 288 6.85 -29.64 -8.25
N ALA A 289 7.08 -30.94 -8.44
CA ALA A 289 6.77 -31.61 -9.71
C ALA A 289 5.30 -31.49 -10.13
N VAL A 290 4.36 -31.49 -9.16
CA VAL A 290 2.94 -31.23 -9.38
C VAL A 290 2.46 -30.33 -8.25
N ALA A 291 2.33 -29.05 -8.52
CA ALA A 291 1.83 -28.07 -7.57
C ALA A 291 0.37 -27.68 -7.88
N TYR A 292 -0.45 -27.42 -6.85
CA TYR A 292 -1.84 -27.00 -7.01
C TYR A 292 -2.01 -25.53 -6.61
N TYR A 293 -2.79 -24.81 -7.42
CA TYR A 293 -3.16 -23.41 -7.19
C TYR A 293 -4.67 -23.25 -7.15
N ASP A 294 -5.15 -22.34 -6.29
CA ASP A 294 -6.57 -22.04 -6.11
C ASP A 294 -7.21 -21.31 -7.31
N GLY A 295 -6.38 -20.88 -8.23
CA GLY A 295 -6.77 -20.21 -9.47
C GLY A 295 -5.56 -19.87 -10.31
N VAL A 296 -5.79 -19.42 -11.54
CA VAL A 296 -4.74 -19.07 -12.50
C VAL A 296 -5.07 -17.80 -13.25
N VAL A 297 -4.09 -16.92 -13.33
CA VAL A 297 -4.04 -15.79 -14.25
C VAL A 297 -3.04 -16.16 -15.35
N LYS A 298 -3.52 -16.48 -16.54
CA LYS A 298 -2.65 -16.72 -17.69
C LYS A 298 -2.26 -15.40 -18.31
N VAL A 299 -0.97 -15.18 -18.52
CA VAL A 299 -0.38 -13.97 -19.10
C VAL A 299 0.41 -14.32 -20.34
N GLU A 300 -0.10 -14.01 -21.50
CA GLU A 300 0.60 -14.15 -22.77
C GLU A 300 1.39 -12.87 -23.05
N LEU A 301 2.70 -12.88 -22.70
CA LEU A 301 3.58 -11.71 -22.74
C LEU A 301 3.70 -11.11 -24.15
N ASP A 302 3.73 -11.96 -25.18
CA ASP A 302 3.81 -11.56 -26.58
C ASP A 302 2.54 -10.84 -27.12
N LYS A 303 1.44 -10.89 -26.37
CA LYS A 303 0.17 -10.21 -26.71
C LYS A 303 -0.07 -8.93 -25.89
N ILE A 304 0.79 -8.62 -24.92
CA ILE A 304 0.71 -7.35 -24.18
C ILE A 304 1.11 -6.22 -25.11
N LYS A 305 0.36 -5.14 -25.06
CA LYS A 305 0.59 -3.87 -25.78
C LYS A 305 1.00 -2.79 -24.78
N PRO A 306 1.56 -1.65 -25.22
CA PRO A 306 1.71 -0.48 -24.37
C PRO A 306 0.37 -0.04 -23.76
N MET A 307 0.37 0.08 -22.43
CA MET A 307 -0.84 0.31 -21.62
C MET A 307 -0.86 1.71 -21.02
N ILE A 308 -2.06 2.17 -20.67
CA ILE A 308 -2.29 3.37 -19.88
C ILE A 308 -3.39 3.09 -18.87
N ALA A 309 -3.18 3.45 -17.59
CA ALA A 309 -4.24 3.49 -16.59
C ALA A 309 -4.72 4.92 -16.41
N MET A 310 -5.93 5.21 -16.87
CA MET A 310 -6.54 6.53 -16.81
C MET A 310 -6.95 6.91 -15.38
N PRO A 311 -7.04 8.21 -15.04
CA PRO A 311 -7.51 8.63 -13.72
C PRO A 311 -8.88 8.02 -13.35
N PHE A 312 -9.18 7.68 -12.06
CA PHE A 312 -8.35 7.91 -10.88
C PHE A 312 -8.07 6.59 -10.15
N HIS A 313 -7.83 5.50 -10.87
CA HIS A 313 -7.49 4.21 -10.29
C HIS A 313 -6.54 3.40 -11.20
N PRO A 314 -5.56 2.65 -10.65
CA PRO A 314 -4.64 1.83 -11.46
C PRO A 314 -5.33 0.73 -12.30
N SER A 315 -6.56 0.34 -11.95
CA SER A 315 -7.36 -0.64 -12.71
C SER A 315 -8.15 -0.05 -13.89
N ASN A 316 -8.15 1.28 -14.06
CA ASN A 316 -8.85 1.93 -15.19
C ASN A 316 -7.98 1.89 -16.45
N VAL A 317 -7.73 0.68 -16.96
CA VAL A 317 -6.70 0.41 -17.97
C VAL A 317 -7.27 0.28 -19.38
N TYR A 318 -6.46 0.75 -20.32
CA TYR A 318 -6.66 0.64 -21.76
C TYR A 318 -5.31 0.38 -22.43
N THR A 319 -5.28 -0.20 -23.62
CA THR A 319 -4.09 -0.05 -24.46
C THR A 319 -4.04 1.39 -24.97
N ILE A 320 -2.83 1.91 -25.19
CA ILE A 320 -2.69 3.28 -25.76
C ILE A 320 -3.32 3.33 -27.18
N GLU A 321 -3.21 2.24 -27.93
CA GLU A 321 -3.86 2.08 -29.24
C GLU A 321 -5.40 2.20 -29.14
N GLU A 322 -6.01 1.49 -28.18
CA GLU A 322 -7.47 1.55 -27.94
C GLU A 322 -7.92 2.94 -27.52
N LEU A 323 -7.17 3.59 -26.59
CA LEU A 323 -7.44 4.96 -26.16
C LEU A 323 -7.40 5.93 -27.34
N LYS A 324 -6.37 5.85 -28.21
CA LYS A 324 -6.24 6.72 -29.40
C LYS A 324 -7.37 6.48 -30.41
N ALA A 325 -7.79 5.24 -30.59
CA ALA A 325 -8.85 4.88 -31.54
C ALA A 325 -10.28 5.29 -31.09
N ASN A 326 -10.50 5.36 -29.74
CA ASN A 326 -11.81 5.62 -29.14
C ASN A 326 -11.75 6.79 -28.15
N LEU A 327 -11.01 7.83 -28.48
CA LEU A 327 -10.62 8.89 -27.54
C LEU A 327 -11.84 9.57 -26.88
N ASP A 328 -12.83 9.99 -27.64
CA ASP A 328 -14.00 10.70 -27.13
C ASP A 328 -14.84 9.82 -26.18
N ASP A 329 -15.07 8.57 -26.53
CA ASP A 329 -15.88 7.64 -25.72
C ASP A 329 -15.17 7.29 -24.41
N ILE A 330 -13.86 7.01 -24.48
CA ILE A 330 -13.06 6.69 -23.28
C ILE A 330 -12.94 7.91 -22.36
N LEU A 331 -12.69 9.11 -22.89
CA LEU A 331 -12.64 10.32 -22.08
C LEU A 331 -14.00 10.63 -21.43
N ASN A 332 -15.11 10.38 -22.13
CA ASN A 332 -16.45 10.49 -21.53
C ASN A 332 -16.64 9.54 -20.34
N ASP A 333 -16.19 8.28 -20.47
CA ASP A 333 -16.26 7.30 -19.38
C ASP A 333 -15.37 7.69 -18.19
N VAL A 334 -14.14 8.12 -18.47
CA VAL A 334 -13.20 8.62 -17.45
C VAL A 334 -13.78 9.81 -16.70
N GLU A 335 -14.36 10.79 -17.40
CA GLU A 335 -14.96 11.97 -16.78
C GLU A 335 -16.19 11.61 -15.92
N LYS A 336 -17.02 10.63 -16.34
CA LYS A 336 -18.13 10.12 -15.52
C LYS A 336 -17.63 9.44 -14.23
N LYS A 337 -16.62 8.58 -14.34
CA LYS A 337 -16.00 7.93 -13.17
C LYS A 337 -15.34 8.96 -12.24
N ALA A 338 -14.68 9.96 -12.82
CA ALA A 338 -14.08 11.07 -12.08
C ALA A 338 -15.12 11.89 -11.31
N ALA A 339 -16.26 12.19 -11.91
CA ALA A 339 -17.33 12.93 -11.23
C ALA A 339 -17.82 12.20 -9.97
N ILE A 340 -17.89 10.87 -10.01
CA ILE A 340 -18.21 10.05 -8.83
C ILE A 340 -17.09 10.15 -7.79
N SER A 341 -15.84 9.92 -8.20
CA SER A 341 -14.69 9.94 -7.29
C SER A 341 -14.43 11.30 -6.64
N LEU A 342 -14.76 12.38 -7.33
CA LEU A 342 -14.58 13.76 -6.87
C LEU A 342 -15.84 14.32 -6.19
N ASP A 343 -16.94 13.55 -6.13
CA ASP A 343 -18.20 13.94 -5.49
C ASP A 343 -18.71 15.33 -5.96
N GLY A 344 -18.48 15.66 -7.23
CA GLY A 344 -18.86 16.93 -7.83
C GLY A 344 -18.20 18.19 -7.22
N LYS A 345 -17.22 18.03 -6.32
CA LYS A 345 -16.58 19.16 -5.60
C LYS A 345 -15.78 20.09 -6.48
N VAL A 346 -15.22 19.58 -7.55
CA VAL A 346 -14.48 20.36 -8.56
C VAL A 346 -14.84 19.85 -9.96
N PRO A 347 -14.94 20.75 -10.97
CA PRO A 347 -15.10 20.33 -12.35
C PRO A 347 -13.82 19.65 -12.85
N PHE A 348 -13.98 18.52 -13.52
CA PHE A 348 -12.87 17.76 -14.10
C PHE A 348 -13.16 17.44 -15.56
N THR A 349 -12.22 17.73 -16.46
CA THR A 349 -12.29 17.35 -17.86
C THR A 349 -10.91 17.07 -18.45
N LEU A 350 -10.81 16.06 -19.29
CA LEU A 350 -9.65 15.77 -20.14
C LEU A 350 -9.91 16.10 -21.61
N LYS A 351 -11.15 16.42 -22.00
CA LYS A 351 -11.50 16.77 -23.38
C LYS A 351 -10.82 18.05 -23.85
N ASN A 352 -10.57 18.98 -22.94
CA ASN A 352 -9.80 20.20 -23.22
C ASN A 352 -8.32 19.93 -23.54
N LYS A 353 -7.83 18.71 -23.35
CA LYS A 353 -6.46 18.26 -23.71
C LYS A 353 -6.43 17.64 -25.12
N VAL A 354 -7.55 17.54 -25.82
CA VAL A 354 -7.59 17.01 -27.17
C VAL A 354 -7.33 18.14 -28.17
N HIS A 355 -6.25 18.02 -28.93
CA HIS A 355 -5.83 18.95 -29.97
C HIS A 355 -5.68 18.18 -31.30
N ASP A 356 -6.40 18.59 -32.32
CA ASP A 356 -6.42 17.93 -33.64
C ASP A 356 -6.62 16.41 -33.57
N GLY A 357 -7.55 15.97 -32.69
CA GLY A 357 -7.85 14.56 -32.46
C GLY A 357 -6.78 13.77 -31.71
N LYS A 358 -5.80 14.42 -31.10
CA LYS A 358 -4.72 13.81 -30.31
C LYS A 358 -4.76 14.32 -28.88
N LEU A 359 -4.48 13.44 -27.93
CA LEU A 359 -4.41 13.78 -26.50
C LEU A 359 -3.04 14.40 -26.20
N LEU A 360 -3.06 15.61 -25.67
CA LEU A 360 -1.85 16.32 -25.19
C LEU A 360 -1.70 16.12 -23.69
N VAL A 361 -0.49 15.83 -23.26
CA VAL A 361 -0.05 15.64 -21.87
C VAL A 361 0.77 16.84 -21.44
N ASP A 362 0.62 17.30 -20.21
CA ASP A 362 1.36 18.46 -19.68
C ASP A 362 2.65 18.07 -18.98
N GLN A 363 2.74 16.82 -18.46
CA GLN A 363 3.90 16.41 -17.65
C GLN A 363 4.15 14.90 -17.78
N GLY A 364 5.42 14.51 -17.92
CA GLY A 364 5.90 13.14 -17.81
C GLY A 364 6.79 12.96 -16.56
N ILE A 365 6.64 11.85 -15.85
CA ILE A 365 7.49 11.51 -14.70
C ILE A 365 7.87 10.02 -14.75
N ILE A 366 9.18 9.74 -14.61
CA ILE A 366 9.73 8.40 -14.44
C ILE A 366 10.34 8.36 -13.04
N ALA A 367 9.71 7.67 -12.08
CA ALA A 367 10.09 7.80 -10.68
C ALA A 367 9.81 6.56 -9.81
N GLY A 368 10.40 6.58 -8.64
CA GLY A 368 10.12 5.66 -7.55
C GLY A 368 10.62 4.23 -7.80
N CYS A 369 10.09 3.32 -7.01
CA CYS A 369 10.48 1.90 -7.02
C CYS A 369 9.97 1.13 -8.26
N ALA A 370 8.99 1.67 -8.99
CA ALA A 370 8.50 1.10 -10.24
C ALA A 370 9.24 1.66 -11.47
N GLY A 371 9.31 3.00 -11.60
CA GLY A 371 9.85 3.66 -12.79
C GLY A 371 11.36 3.89 -12.78
N GLY A 372 11.93 4.13 -11.59
CA GLY A 372 13.33 4.57 -11.43
C GLY A 372 14.40 3.48 -11.57
N GLY A 373 14.05 2.29 -12.07
CA GLY A 373 14.98 1.20 -12.34
C GLY A 373 15.94 1.50 -13.50
N PHE A 374 17.09 0.84 -13.49
CA PHE A 374 18.16 1.09 -14.45
C PHE A 374 17.75 0.85 -15.90
N GLU A 375 17.15 -0.31 -16.21
CA GLU A 375 16.72 -0.64 -17.57
C GLU A 375 15.63 0.33 -18.08
N ASN A 376 14.67 0.72 -17.22
CA ASN A 376 13.62 1.65 -17.59
C ASN A 376 14.19 3.00 -18.04
N ILE A 377 15.15 3.53 -17.29
CA ILE A 377 15.75 4.83 -17.59
C ILE A 377 16.66 4.75 -18.82
N CYS A 378 17.41 3.66 -18.99
CA CYS A 378 18.24 3.44 -20.17
C CYS A 378 17.41 3.36 -21.45
N ASP A 379 16.31 2.59 -21.44
CA ASP A 379 15.41 2.48 -22.58
C ASP A 379 14.71 3.82 -22.89
N ALA A 380 14.29 4.55 -21.87
CA ALA A 380 13.75 5.89 -22.04
C ALA A 380 14.77 6.87 -22.67
N ALA A 381 16.03 6.81 -22.22
CA ALA A 381 17.11 7.61 -22.79
C ALA A 381 17.39 7.27 -24.26
N ASP A 382 17.34 5.97 -24.64
CA ASP A 382 17.50 5.54 -26.04
C ASP A 382 16.38 6.08 -26.93
N ILE A 383 15.12 6.10 -26.47
CA ILE A 383 14.01 6.68 -27.21
C ILE A 383 14.16 8.19 -27.37
N LEU A 384 14.64 8.87 -26.33
CA LEU A 384 14.78 10.33 -26.30
C LEU A 384 16.01 10.85 -27.02
N LYS A 385 17.02 10.02 -27.22
CA LYS A 385 18.31 10.43 -27.81
C LYS A 385 18.14 11.14 -29.15
N GLY A 386 18.67 12.37 -29.23
CA GLY A 386 18.58 13.22 -30.43
C GLY A 386 17.23 13.93 -30.62
N HIS A 387 16.31 13.79 -29.66
CA HIS A 387 15.03 14.52 -29.63
C HIS A 387 15.09 15.67 -28.61
N SER A 388 14.13 16.59 -28.72
CA SER A 388 13.84 17.62 -27.71
C SER A 388 12.42 17.39 -27.21
N ILE A 389 12.22 17.56 -25.89
CA ILE A 389 10.88 17.53 -25.29
C ILE A 389 10.07 18.80 -25.63
N GLY A 390 10.65 19.76 -26.35
CA GLY A 390 10.05 21.03 -26.74
C GLY A 390 10.34 22.17 -25.75
N ASP A 391 9.83 23.33 -26.10
CA ASP A 391 9.98 24.61 -25.38
C ASP A 391 8.64 25.17 -24.87
N ASP A 392 7.60 24.36 -24.89
CA ASP A 392 6.25 24.68 -24.41
C ASP A 392 6.00 24.09 -23.00
N ALA A 393 4.77 23.95 -22.61
CA ALA A 393 4.33 23.57 -21.25
C ALA A 393 4.77 22.17 -20.80
N PHE A 394 5.03 21.23 -21.73
CA PHE A 394 5.42 19.88 -21.37
C PHE A 394 6.73 19.80 -20.63
N THR A 395 6.77 19.05 -19.53
CA THR A 395 7.98 18.79 -18.74
C THR A 395 8.21 17.31 -18.53
N LEU A 396 9.48 16.89 -18.41
CA LEU A 396 9.85 15.52 -18.07
C LEU A 396 10.81 15.49 -16.88
N SER A 397 10.44 14.81 -15.80
CA SER A 397 11.30 14.56 -14.65
C SER A 397 11.64 13.08 -14.51
N VAL A 398 12.92 12.78 -14.27
CA VAL A 398 13.43 11.41 -14.09
C VAL A 398 14.11 11.30 -12.72
N TYR A 399 13.72 10.28 -11.96
CA TYR A 399 14.23 10.01 -10.61
C TYR A 399 14.81 8.58 -10.56
N PRO A 400 16.14 8.40 -10.74
CA PRO A 400 16.76 7.11 -10.48
C PRO A 400 16.44 6.61 -9.07
N ALA A 401 16.11 5.33 -8.92
CA ALA A 401 15.63 4.79 -7.65
C ALA A 401 16.72 4.69 -6.56
N SER A 402 18.00 4.77 -6.96
CA SER A 402 19.14 4.80 -6.02
C SER A 402 20.34 5.57 -6.60
N THR A 403 21.24 5.99 -5.72
CA THR A 403 22.51 6.62 -6.11
C THR A 403 23.40 5.68 -6.92
N PRO A 404 23.50 4.36 -6.65
CA PRO A 404 24.20 3.43 -7.54
C PRO A 404 23.66 3.46 -8.97
N ILE A 405 22.34 3.46 -9.17
CA ILE A 405 21.72 3.59 -10.50
C ILE A 405 22.08 4.94 -11.12
N TYR A 406 21.94 6.04 -10.37
CA TYR A 406 22.27 7.37 -10.86
C TYR A 406 23.73 7.47 -11.33
N MET A 407 24.67 6.92 -10.55
CA MET A 407 26.08 6.89 -10.87
C MET A 407 26.36 6.08 -12.14
N GLU A 408 25.69 4.94 -12.32
CA GLU A 408 25.89 4.12 -13.51
C GLU A 408 25.32 4.77 -14.78
N LEU A 409 24.20 5.48 -14.67
CA LEU A 409 23.67 6.33 -15.76
C LEU A 409 24.64 7.46 -16.14
N ALA A 410 25.36 8.02 -15.16
CA ALA A 410 26.40 9.01 -15.43
C ALA A 410 27.62 8.40 -16.13
N ARG A 411 28.05 7.21 -15.70
CA ARG A 411 29.21 6.50 -16.26
C ARG A 411 29.01 6.05 -17.71
N ASN A 412 27.80 5.60 -18.05
CA ASN A 412 27.48 5.09 -19.39
C ASN A 412 26.92 6.16 -20.35
N GLY A 413 26.81 7.42 -19.91
CA GLY A 413 26.39 8.54 -20.75
C GLY A 413 24.88 8.74 -20.86
N LYS A 414 24.04 7.85 -20.31
CA LYS A 414 22.56 7.97 -20.37
C LYS A 414 22.05 9.21 -19.67
N LEU A 415 22.74 9.65 -18.63
CA LEU A 415 22.43 10.92 -17.97
C LEU A 415 22.58 12.11 -18.92
N ALA A 416 23.65 12.14 -19.71
CA ALA A 416 23.88 13.20 -20.70
C ALA A 416 22.80 13.15 -21.81
N ASP A 417 22.51 11.95 -22.35
CA ASP A 417 21.46 11.77 -23.35
C ASP A 417 20.10 12.33 -22.88
N LEU A 418 19.73 12.14 -21.59
CA LEU A 418 18.51 12.70 -21.02
C LEU A 418 18.56 14.23 -20.86
N LEU A 419 19.64 14.78 -20.32
CA LEU A 419 19.78 16.21 -20.07
C LEU A 419 19.78 17.03 -21.37
N GLU A 420 20.36 16.51 -22.42
CA GLU A 420 20.38 17.15 -23.75
C GLU A 420 18.98 17.32 -24.36
N THR A 421 18.01 16.47 -23.97
CA THR A 421 16.62 16.59 -24.44
C THR A 421 15.82 17.68 -23.76
N GLY A 422 16.30 18.21 -22.63
CA GLY A 422 15.59 19.14 -21.74
C GLY A 422 14.93 18.45 -20.54
N ALA A 423 15.10 17.13 -20.36
CA ALA A 423 14.61 16.42 -19.19
C ALA A 423 15.35 16.83 -17.91
N ILE A 424 14.67 16.81 -16.78
CA ILE A 424 15.22 17.10 -15.45
C ILE A 424 15.53 15.78 -14.75
N VAL A 425 16.79 15.54 -14.40
CA VAL A 425 17.18 14.33 -13.65
C VAL A 425 17.47 14.71 -12.21
N LYS A 426 16.79 14.05 -11.27
CA LYS A 426 16.85 14.31 -9.83
C LYS A 426 17.38 13.09 -9.08
N THR A 427 17.60 13.23 -7.76
CA THR A 427 18.07 12.15 -6.90
C THR A 427 16.91 11.24 -6.45
N ALA A 428 17.23 10.10 -5.84
CA ALA A 428 16.24 9.14 -5.33
C ALA A 428 15.24 9.80 -4.36
N PHE A 429 13.96 9.76 -4.70
CA PHE A 429 12.88 10.40 -3.95
C PHE A 429 11.53 9.79 -4.31
N CYS A 430 10.69 9.50 -3.31
CA CYS A 430 9.35 8.96 -3.51
C CYS A 430 8.27 10.02 -3.72
N GLY A 431 8.59 11.30 -3.57
CA GLY A 431 7.64 12.41 -3.59
C GLY A 431 6.63 12.41 -4.73
N PRO A 432 7.04 12.21 -6.00
CA PRO A 432 6.10 12.16 -7.13
C PRO A 432 5.05 11.04 -7.04
N CYS A 433 5.33 9.97 -6.27
CA CYS A 433 4.38 8.86 -6.11
C CYS A 433 3.25 9.16 -5.11
N PHE A 434 3.37 10.23 -4.29
CA PHE A 434 2.39 10.54 -3.25
C PHE A 434 2.03 12.03 -3.12
N GLY A 435 2.33 12.85 -4.13
CA GLY A 435 1.94 14.26 -4.20
C GLY A 435 2.82 15.23 -3.41
N ALA A 436 4.07 14.90 -3.17
CA ALA A 436 5.04 15.76 -2.47
C ALA A 436 6.20 16.23 -3.35
N GLY A 437 6.04 16.22 -4.66
CA GLY A 437 7.05 16.72 -5.60
C GLY A 437 6.56 16.68 -7.03
N ASP A 438 7.08 17.58 -7.86
CA ASP A 438 6.67 17.76 -9.26
C ASP A 438 5.15 17.89 -9.41
N THR A 439 4.54 18.71 -8.56
CA THR A 439 3.11 18.99 -8.61
C THR A 439 2.80 19.78 -9.89
N PRO A 440 1.88 19.28 -10.74
CA PRO A 440 1.54 19.97 -11.98
C PRO A 440 0.58 21.14 -11.73
N ALA A 441 0.39 21.97 -12.75
CA ALA A 441 -0.55 23.08 -12.70
C ALA A 441 -2.02 22.60 -12.55
N ASN A 442 -2.92 23.53 -12.18
CA ASN A 442 -4.35 23.24 -12.15
C ASN A 442 -4.85 22.77 -13.54
N ASN A 443 -5.69 21.76 -13.57
CA ASN A 443 -6.19 21.06 -14.78
C ASN A 443 -5.10 20.40 -15.65
N ALA A 444 -3.87 20.25 -15.16
CA ALA A 444 -2.85 19.54 -15.90
C ALA A 444 -3.10 18.02 -15.90
N PHE A 445 -2.67 17.38 -16.98
CA PHE A 445 -2.68 15.94 -17.13
C PHE A 445 -1.24 15.42 -17.13
N SER A 446 -0.89 14.61 -16.12
CA SER A 446 0.44 14.03 -15.91
C SER A 446 0.44 12.55 -16.26
N ILE A 447 1.45 12.06 -16.98
CA ILE A 447 1.68 10.62 -17.17
C ILE A 447 2.89 10.20 -16.34
N ARG A 448 2.75 9.10 -15.59
CA ARG A 448 3.78 8.68 -14.64
C ARG A 448 4.08 7.19 -14.71
N HIS A 449 5.33 6.83 -14.76
CA HIS A 449 5.77 5.52 -14.34
C HIS A 449 6.01 5.58 -12.83
N SER A 450 4.96 5.40 -12.09
CA SER A 450 4.87 5.35 -10.64
C SER A 450 3.79 4.33 -10.26
N THR A 451 3.37 4.27 -9.01
CA THR A 451 2.52 3.16 -8.55
C THR A 451 1.04 3.47 -8.51
N ARG A 452 0.62 4.74 -8.35
CA ARG A 452 -0.78 5.13 -8.11
C ARG A 452 -1.18 6.41 -8.81
N ASN A 453 -2.46 6.48 -9.18
CA ASN A 453 -3.09 7.63 -9.81
C ASN A 453 -4.44 8.02 -9.16
N PHE A 454 -4.59 7.78 -7.87
CA PHE A 454 -5.77 8.20 -7.10
C PHE A 454 -5.96 9.73 -7.16
N PRO A 455 -7.17 10.26 -6.86
CA PRO A 455 -7.38 11.70 -6.79
C PRO A 455 -6.37 12.39 -5.89
N ASN A 456 -5.89 13.55 -6.32
CA ASN A 456 -4.88 14.38 -5.62
C ASN A 456 -3.52 13.72 -5.40
N ARG A 457 -3.25 12.59 -6.05
CA ARG A 457 -1.97 11.88 -5.93
C ARG A 457 -0.80 12.65 -6.56
N GLU A 458 -1.10 13.63 -7.38
CA GLU A 458 -0.16 14.57 -7.99
C GLU A 458 0.10 15.81 -7.13
N GLY A 459 -0.68 16.03 -6.05
CA GLY A 459 -0.51 17.13 -5.09
C GLY A 459 -1.49 18.28 -5.19
N SER A 460 -2.49 18.23 -6.10
CA SER A 460 -3.56 19.25 -6.15
C SER A 460 -4.42 19.24 -4.89
N LYS A 461 -5.05 20.38 -4.58
CA LYS A 461 -5.85 20.58 -3.37
C LYS A 461 -7.29 20.94 -3.72
N ILE A 462 -8.18 19.98 -3.68
CA ILE A 462 -9.62 20.14 -4.00
C ILE A 462 -10.24 21.23 -3.13
N GLN A 463 -9.90 21.31 -1.85
CA GLN A 463 -10.40 22.35 -0.93
C GLN A 463 -10.05 23.78 -1.37
N ASN A 464 -9.04 23.93 -2.24
CA ASN A 464 -8.66 25.21 -2.84
C ASN A 464 -9.20 25.37 -4.27
N GLY A 465 -10.12 24.50 -4.71
CA GLY A 465 -10.67 24.49 -6.08
C GLY A 465 -9.67 23.99 -7.14
N GLN A 466 -8.63 23.27 -6.72
CA GLN A 466 -7.60 22.75 -7.61
C GLN A 466 -7.86 21.28 -7.94
N ILE A 467 -7.64 20.90 -9.19
CA ILE A 467 -7.61 19.51 -9.64
C ILE A 467 -6.58 19.36 -10.75
N SER A 468 -5.79 18.31 -10.69
CA SER A 468 -5.05 17.76 -11.81
C SER A 468 -5.16 16.24 -11.76
N SER A 469 -4.61 15.56 -12.73
CA SER A 469 -4.79 14.12 -12.82
C SER A 469 -3.53 13.40 -13.27
N VAL A 470 -3.46 12.13 -12.89
CA VAL A 470 -2.37 11.24 -13.26
C VAL A 470 -2.93 10.06 -14.05
N ALA A 471 -2.29 9.71 -15.16
CA ALA A 471 -2.37 8.38 -15.73
C ALA A 471 -1.06 7.63 -15.52
N LEU A 472 -1.15 6.31 -15.34
CA LEU A 472 0.05 5.46 -15.21
C LEU A 472 0.43 4.92 -16.59
N MET A 473 1.71 5.01 -16.91
CA MET A 473 2.29 4.50 -18.16
C MET A 473 3.70 3.97 -17.92
N ASP A 474 4.17 3.10 -18.81
CA ASP A 474 5.56 2.67 -18.80
C ASP A 474 6.54 3.80 -19.21
N ALA A 475 7.74 3.77 -18.66
CA ALA A 475 8.80 4.76 -18.91
C ALA A 475 9.10 4.93 -20.41
N ARG A 476 9.01 3.85 -21.20
CA ARG A 476 9.25 3.85 -22.63
C ARG A 476 8.18 4.66 -23.37
N SER A 477 6.91 4.47 -23.04
CA SER A 477 5.80 5.24 -23.63
C SER A 477 5.78 6.69 -23.14
N ILE A 478 6.23 6.95 -21.90
CA ILE A 478 6.46 8.33 -21.42
C ILE A 478 7.54 9.01 -22.24
N ALA A 479 8.66 8.33 -22.52
CA ALA A 479 9.74 8.84 -23.34
C ALA A 479 9.30 9.10 -24.79
N ALA A 480 8.53 8.19 -25.39
CA ALA A 480 7.96 8.37 -26.73
C ALA A 480 7.00 9.59 -26.79
N THR A 481 6.16 9.77 -25.75
CA THR A 481 5.29 10.95 -25.62
C THR A 481 6.13 12.24 -25.46
N ALA A 482 7.19 12.20 -24.68
CA ALA A 482 8.10 13.32 -24.50
C ALA A 482 8.85 13.68 -25.81
N ALA A 483 9.35 12.69 -26.56
CA ALA A 483 9.95 12.90 -27.88
C ALA A 483 8.98 13.52 -28.88
N ASN A 484 7.67 13.27 -28.72
CA ASN A 484 6.58 13.88 -29.48
C ASN A 484 5.98 15.12 -28.78
N LYS A 485 6.78 15.81 -27.95
CA LYS A 485 6.44 17.09 -27.31
C LYS A 485 5.11 17.09 -26.53
N GLY A 486 4.83 15.98 -25.84
CA GLY A 486 3.65 15.79 -25.00
C GLY A 486 2.43 15.17 -25.70
N PHE A 487 2.45 14.97 -27.03
CA PHE A 487 1.38 14.20 -27.68
C PHE A 487 1.49 12.71 -27.35
N LEU A 488 0.43 12.15 -26.80
CA LEU A 488 0.39 10.75 -26.34
C LEU A 488 0.84 9.78 -27.44
N THR A 489 1.93 9.06 -27.17
CA THR A 489 2.59 8.17 -28.11
C THR A 489 2.97 6.87 -27.41
N ALA A 490 2.70 5.73 -28.04
CA ALA A 490 3.06 4.43 -27.53
C ALA A 490 4.52 4.09 -27.90
N ALA A 491 5.21 3.35 -27.04
CA ALA A 491 6.61 3.00 -27.27
C ALA A 491 6.85 1.97 -28.37
N ASP A 492 5.82 1.24 -28.82
CA ASP A 492 5.90 0.35 -29.99
C ASP A 492 5.95 1.13 -31.32
N GLU A 493 5.72 2.45 -31.29
CA GLU A 493 5.98 3.35 -32.43
C GLU A 493 7.48 3.68 -32.60
N PHE A 494 8.32 3.36 -31.60
CA PHE A 494 9.76 3.58 -31.66
C PHE A 494 10.46 2.54 -32.56
N THR A 495 11.16 3.00 -33.58
CA THR A 495 11.86 2.15 -34.55
C THR A 495 13.37 2.04 -34.34
N GLY A 496 13.90 2.69 -33.29
CA GLY A 496 15.30 2.68 -32.93
C GLY A 496 15.72 1.41 -32.21
N THR A 497 16.95 1.38 -31.70
CA THR A 497 17.53 0.24 -31.01
C THR A 497 17.74 0.56 -29.53
N TYR A 498 17.35 -0.34 -28.65
CA TYR A 498 17.69 -0.28 -27.23
C TYR A 498 19.13 -0.78 -27.01
N THR A 499 19.97 0.04 -26.40
CA THR A 499 21.42 -0.28 -26.25
C THR A 499 21.69 -1.29 -25.14
N LYS A 500 20.78 -1.44 -24.17
CA LYS A 500 20.89 -2.40 -23.05
C LYS A 500 22.28 -2.45 -22.40
N PRO A 501 22.78 -1.32 -21.84
CA PRO A 501 24.09 -1.30 -21.19
C PRO A 501 24.10 -2.22 -19.96
N ALA A 502 25.27 -2.81 -19.68
CA ALA A 502 25.46 -3.62 -18.49
C ALA A 502 25.36 -2.74 -17.23
N TYR A 503 24.74 -3.27 -16.16
CA TYR A 503 24.68 -2.60 -14.87
C TYR A 503 25.84 -3.05 -13.97
N HIS A 504 26.51 -2.07 -13.35
CA HIS A 504 27.56 -2.33 -12.36
C HIS A 504 27.18 -1.66 -11.05
N PHE A 505 26.95 -2.49 -10.02
CA PHE A 505 26.62 -2.00 -8.68
C PHE A 505 27.89 -1.60 -7.91
N ASP A 506 27.96 -0.34 -7.46
CA ASP A 506 29.06 0.18 -6.66
C ASP A 506 28.63 0.33 -5.20
N LYS A 507 28.90 -0.70 -4.39
CA LYS A 507 28.56 -0.74 -2.96
C LYS A 507 29.23 0.39 -2.15
N LYS A 508 30.38 0.90 -2.59
CA LYS A 508 31.15 1.95 -1.91
C LYS A 508 30.33 3.21 -1.67
N ILE A 509 29.35 3.48 -2.54
CA ILE A 509 28.43 4.62 -2.40
C ILE A 509 27.66 4.51 -1.07
N TYR A 510 27.12 3.35 -0.74
CA TYR A 510 26.43 3.10 0.51
C TYR A 510 27.39 3.02 1.70
N GLU A 511 28.54 2.39 1.55
CA GLU A 511 29.58 2.31 2.60
C GLU A 511 30.04 3.69 3.08
N ASN A 512 30.00 4.70 2.20
CA ASN A 512 30.36 6.07 2.54
C ASN A 512 29.27 6.85 3.29
N ARG A 513 28.00 6.43 3.22
CA ARG A 513 26.89 7.29 3.69
C ARG A 513 25.89 6.58 4.60
N VAL A 514 25.68 5.28 4.46
CA VAL A 514 24.73 4.51 5.27
C VAL A 514 25.34 4.22 6.62
N SER A 515 24.63 4.56 7.70
CA SER A 515 25.03 4.20 9.06
C SER A 515 24.47 2.82 9.39
N ASP A 516 25.34 1.84 9.55
CA ASP A 516 24.97 0.45 9.84
C ASP A 516 25.58 0.02 11.17
N SER A 517 24.75 -0.15 12.18
CA SER A 517 25.14 -0.60 13.53
C SER A 517 25.45 -2.10 13.62
N LYS A 518 25.36 -2.86 12.51
CA LYS A 518 25.62 -4.31 12.46
C LYS A 518 24.81 -5.13 13.49
N GLY A 519 23.62 -4.69 13.84
CA GLY A 519 22.78 -5.33 14.87
C GLY A 519 23.24 -5.09 16.31
N VAL A 520 24.25 -4.25 16.52
CA VAL A 520 24.78 -3.94 17.85
C VAL A 520 24.10 -2.68 18.39
N ALA A 521 23.31 -2.84 19.45
CA ALA A 521 22.67 -1.73 20.16
C ALA A 521 23.69 -0.99 21.04
N ASP A 522 23.63 0.35 21.04
CA ASP A 522 24.40 1.22 21.94
C ASP A 522 23.45 2.00 22.87
N PRO A 523 23.18 1.52 24.09
CA PRO A 523 22.30 2.19 25.05
C PRO A 523 22.75 3.60 25.45
N SER A 524 24.05 3.94 25.29
CA SER A 524 24.59 5.26 25.64
C SER A 524 24.19 6.37 24.67
N VAL A 525 23.70 6.02 23.47
CA VAL A 525 23.24 7.00 22.49
C VAL A 525 21.97 7.69 22.98
N GLU A 526 22.00 9.02 23.05
CA GLU A 526 20.82 9.82 23.33
C GLU A 526 19.99 10.01 22.04
N ILE A 527 18.67 9.76 22.14
CA ILE A 527 17.76 9.99 21.02
C ILE A 527 17.53 11.49 20.86
N GLN A 528 17.69 11.98 19.63
CA GLN A 528 17.40 13.37 19.32
C GLN A 528 15.91 13.52 18.95
N PHE A 529 15.21 14.33 19.72
CA PHE A 529 13.80 14.68 19.50
C PHE A 529 13.72 16.09 18.95
N GLY A 530 13.05 16.26 17.80
CA GLY A 530 12.64 17.57 17.35
C GLY A 530 11.35 18.02 18.08
N PRO A 531 11.05 19.32 18.11
CA PRO A 531 9.89 19.83 18.82
C PRO A 531 8.53 19.34 18.26
N ASN A 532 8.51 18.84 17.01
CA ASN A 532 7.32 18.24 16.39
C ASN A 532 7.10 16.77 16.79
N ILE A 533 8.12 16.06 17.24
CA ILE A 533 7.98 14.64 17.63
C ILE A 533 7.26 14.56 18.97
N LYS A 534 6.06 14.01 18.98
CA LYS A 534 5.20 13.91 20.16
C LYS A 534 4.90 12.48 20.52
N ASP A 535 4.69 12.25 21.82
CA ASP A 535 4.20 10.96 22.31
C ASP A 535 2.72 10.77 21.96
N TRP A 536 2.30 9.51 21.99
CA TRP A 536 0.90 9.16 21.86
C TRP A 536 0.08 9.65 23.05
N PRO A 537 -1.13 10.17 22.84
CA PRO A 537 -2.03 10.47 23.95
C PRO A 537 -2.46 9.16 24.65
N ALA A 538 -2.91 9.29 25.90
CA ALA A 538 -3.49 8.16 26.61
C ALA A 538 -4.72 7.62 25.86
N MET A 539 -4.79 6.30 25.74
CA MET A 539 -5.90 5.60 25.07
C MET A 539 -6.74 4.87 26.13
N PRO A 540 -8.06 5.14 26.24
CA PRO A 540 -8.91 4.45 27.19
C PRO A 540 -9.10 2.98 26.79
N GLN A 541 -9.36 2.12 27.79
CA GLN A 541 -9.78 0.74 27.55
C GLN A 541 -11.24 0.70 27.06
N LEU A 542 -11.60 -0.38 26.37
CA LEU A 542 -12.98 -0.60 25.94
C LEU A 542 -13.90 -0.68 27.17
N ALA A 543 -14.88 0.18 27.23
CA ALA A 543 -15.91 0.15 28.26
C ALA A 543 -16.87 -1.04 28.06
N GLU A 544 -17.70 -1.33 29.08
CA GLU A 544 -18.70 -2.40 28.99
C GLU A 544 -19.71 -2.15 27.87
N ASN A 545 -20.13 -0.91 27.77
CA ASN A 545 -21.10 -0.44 26.79
C ASN A 545 -20.52 0.75 26.02
N LEU A 546 -20.97 1.00 24.79
CA LEU A 546 -20.56 2.16 23.99
C LEU A 546 -21.77 2.97 23.51
N ILE A 547 -21.57 4.28 23.54
CA ILE A 547 -22.39 5.26 22.82
C ILE A 547 -21.53 5.85 21.72
N LEU A 548 -21.94 5.67 20.46
CA LEU A 548 -21.18 6.12 19.28
C LEU A 548 -22.00 7.17 18.52
N LYS A 549 -21.43 8.33 18.23
CA LYS A 549 -22.01 9.28 17.28
C LYS A 549 -21.48 8.98 15.88
N VAL A 550 -22.36 8.85 14.92
CA VAL A 550 -21.97 8.76 13.51
C VAL A 550 -21.55 10.16 13.06
N VAL A 551 -20.27 10.38 12.79
CA VAL A 551 -19.71 11.69 12.49
C VAL A 551 -19.28 11.85 11.03
N SER A 552 -19.35 10.80 10.25
CA SER A 552 -19.19 10.82 8.79
C SER A 552 -19.86 9.60 8.15
N GLU A 553 -20.39 9.79 6.95
CA GLU A 553 -21.09 8.78 6.16
C GLU A 553 -20.62 8.88 4.71
N ILE A 554 -19.94 7.83 4.21
CA ILE A 554 -19.26 7.83 2.91
C ILE A 554 -19.84 6.71 2.05
N HIS A 555 -20.51 7.10 0.98
CA HIS A 555 -21.21 6.15 0.07
C HIS A 555 -20.42 5.82 -1.20
N ASP A 556 -19.21 6.32 -1.35
CA ASP A 556 -18.35 5.92 -2.47
C ASP A 556 -18.12 4.40 -2.46
N PRO A 557 -18.11 3.75 -3.64
CA PRO A 557 -17.89 2.32 -3.73
C PRO A 557 -16.59 1.84 -3.07
N VAL A 558 -15.56 2.68 -3.05
CA VAL A 558 -14.27 2.45 -2.39
C VAL A 558 -13.78 3.76 -1.79
N THR A 559 -13.31 3.73 -0.55
CA THR A 559 -12.64 4.87 0.10
C THR A 559 -11.18 4.53 0.31
N THR A 560 -10.31 5.33 -0.28
CA THR A 560 -8.87 5.11 -0.19
C THR A 560 -8.29 5.58 1.15
N THR A 561 -7.12 5.06 1.52
CA THR A 561 -6.39 5.56 2.70
C THR A 561 -5.92 7.01 2.51
N ASP A 562 -5.79 7.50 1.27
CA ASP A 562 -5.47 8.91 0.96
C ASP A 562 -6.65 9.85 1.24
N GLU A 563 -7.89 9.37 1.11
CA GLU A 563 -9.08 10.12 1.50
C GLU A 563 -9.29 10.12 3.02
N LEU A 564 -8.96 9.01 3.69
CA LEU A 564 -9.02 8.91 5.15
C LEU A 564 -7.98 9.80 5.82
N ILE A 565 -6.75 9.83 5.30
CA ILE A 565 -5.68 10.72 5.75
C ILE A 565 -4.76 11.08 4.58
N PRO A 566 -4.70 12.33 4.11
CA PRO A 566 -3.89 12.75 2.97
C PRO A 566 -2.42 12.42 3.14
N SER A 567 -1.71 12.07 2.06
CA SER A 567 -0.30 11.67 2.15
C SER A 567 0.68 12.82 2.02
N GLY A 568 0.65 13.57 0.93
CA GLY A 568 1.67 14.57 0.60
C GLY A 568 1.69 15.75 1.56
N GLU A 569 0.54 16.41 1.72
CA GLU A 569 0.42 17.61 2.55
C GLU A 569 0.60 17.37 4.05
N THR A 570 0.48 16.12 4.51
CA THR A 570 0.61 15.74 5.91
C THR A 570 1.94 15.08 6.24
N SER A 571 2.82 14.90 5.27
CA SER A 571 4.06 14.12 5.43
C SER A 571 4.94 14.65 6.56
N SER A 572 5.00 15.97 6.76
CA SER A 572 5.79 16.61 7.81
C SER A 572 5.18 16.49 9.23
N PHE A 573 3.92 16.05 9.36
CA PHE A 573 3.25 15.92 10.67
C PHE A 573 3.15 14.48 11.17
N ARG A 574 3.77 13.53 10.47
CA ARG A 574 3.65 12.09 10.78
C ARG A 574 4.26 11.68 12.14
N SER A 575 5.16 12.48 12.67
CA SER A 575 5.76 12.32 14.00
C SER A 575 4.96 12.99 15.13
N ASN A 576 3.82 13.61 14.82
CA ASN A 576 2.95 14.28 15.77
C ASN A 576 1.51 13.75 15.64
N PRO A 577 1.11 12.76 16.45
CA PRO A 577 -0.21 12.13 16.35
C PRO A 577 -1.37 13.12 16.48
N LEU A 578 -1.25 14.11 17.39
CA LEU A 578 -2.27 15.12 17.60
C LEU A 578 -2.37 16.09 16.43
N GLY A 579 -1.22 16.60 15.95
CA GLY A 579 -1.17 17.51 14.80
C GLY A 579 -1.62 16.84 13.50
N LEU A 580 -1.25 15.56 13.31
CA LEU A 580 -1.66 14.79 12.14
C LEU A 580 -3.16 14.53 12.11
N ALA A 581 -3.77 14.25 13.27
CA ALA A 581 -5.19 13.95 13.37
C ALA A 581 -6.10 15.09 12.85
N GLU A 582 -5.60 16.34 12.88
CA GLU A 582 -6.33 17.51 12.33
C GLU A 582 -6.60 17.43 10.82
N PHE A 583 -5.91 16.54 10.11
CA PHE A 583 -6.09 16.32 8.68
C PHE A 583 -6.97 15.11 8.33
N THR A 584 -7.53 14.43 9.32
CA THR A 584 -8.39 13.25 9.09
C THR A 584 -9.60 13.66 8.25
N LEU A 585 -9.81 12.92 7.14
CA LEU A 585 -10.87 13.14 6.15
C LEU A 585 -10.90 14.58 5.55
N SER A 586 -9.81 15.35 5.69
CA SER A 586 -9.79 16.77 5.27
C SER A 586 -10.16 16.99 3.79
N ARG A 587 -9.92 16.01 2.93
CA ARG A 587 -10.28 16.04 1.51
C ARG A 587 -11.68 15.53 1.22
N LYS A 588 -12.18 14.59 2.04
CA LYS A 588 -13.47 13.91 1.81
C LYS A 588 -14.59 14.55 2.60
N ASP A 589 -14.37 14.80 3.89
CA ASP A 589 -15.33 15.37 4.81
C ASP A 589 -14.64 16.36 5.77
N PRO A 590 -14.35 17.60 5.33
CA PRO A 590 -13.58 18.57 6.10
C PRO A 590 -14.17 18.91 7.48
N ALA A 591 -15.47 18.69 7.69
CA ALA A 591 -16.14 18.93 8.97
C ALA A 591 -15.98 17.77 9.98
N TYR A 592 -15.44 16.62 9.55
CA TYR A 592 -15.27 15.43 10.39
C TYR A 592 -14.53 15.73 11.69
N VAL A 593 -13.37 16.39 11.61
CA VAL A 593 -12.51 16.66 12.78
C VAL A 593 -13.26 17.46 13.83
N GLY A 594 -14.00 18.50 13.42
CA GLY A 594 -14.84 19.32 14.33
C GLY A 594 -15.87 18.45 15.05
N ARG A 595 -16.64 17.65 14.29
CA ARG A 595 -17.68 16.79 14.86
C ARG A 595 -17.10 15.69 15.77
N ALA A 596 -15.97 15.10 15.43
CA ALA A 596 -15.31 14.10 16.27
C ALA A 596 -14.83 14.69 17.59
N LYS A 597 -14.22 15.88 17.57
CA LYS A 597 -13.79 16.60 18.78
C LYS A 597 -14.94 17.01 19.69
N GLU A 598 -16.07 17.40 19.13
CA GLU A 598 -17.28 17.69 19.91
C GLU A 598 -17.72 16.48 20.73
N VAL A 599 -17.68 15.29 20.14
CA VAL A 599 -18.00 14.03 20.86
C VAL A 599 -16.94 13.65 21.88
N GLN A 600 -15.67 13.88 21.56
CA GLN A 600 -14.54 13.49 22.41
C GLN A 600 -14.58 14.14 23.81
N VAL A 601 -15.21 15.31 23.97
CA VAL A 601 -15.33 15.97 25.27
C VAL A 601 -16.07 15.11 26.30
N ALA A 602 -17.02 14.29 25.83
CA ALA A 602 -17.78 13.40 26.70
C ALA A 602 -16.91 12.25 27.25
N GLU A 603 -16.05 11.65 26.41
CA GLU A 603 -15.12 10.60 26.84
C GLU A 603 -14.07 11.16 27.81
N LYS A 604 -13.54 12.36 27.54
CA LYS A 604 -12.62 13.04 28.45
C LYS A 604 -13.26 13.30 29.82
N ALA A 605 -14.52 13.73 29.84
CA ALA A 605 -15.27 13.91 31.08
C ALA A 605 -15.41 12.59 31.88
N ILE A 606 -15.70 11.47 31.20
CA ILE A 606 -15.74 10.12 31.83
C ILE A 606 -14.38 9.79 32.46
N GLN A 607 -13.29 9.99 31.75
CA GLN A 607 -11.93 9.71 32.25
C GLN A 607 -11.56 10.56 33.48
N GLU A 608 -12.08 11.77 33.55
CA GLU A 608 -11.95 12.68 34.71
C GLU A 608 -12.94 12.38 35.83
N GLY A 609 -13.82 11.38 35.68
CA GLY A 609 -14.84 11.01 36.65
C GLY A 609 -16.09 11.88 36.61
N ASN A 610 -16.22 12.74 35.57
CA ASN A 610 -17.36 13.66 35.39
C ASN A 610 -18.49 12.99 34.57
N CYS A 611 -19.68 13.61 34.60
CA CYS A 611 -20.83 13.16 33.83
C CYS A 611 -20.68 13.56 32.33
N PRO A 612 -20.72 12.64 31.38
CA PRO A 612 -20.58 12.95 29.96
C PRO A 612 -21.71 13.83 29.43
N ALA A 613 -22.93 13.71 29.96
CA ALA A 613 -24.07 14.51 29.55
C ALA A 613 -24.03 15.96 30.08
N GLU A 614 -23.15 16.28 31.02
CA GLU A 614 -22.86 17.68 31.42
C GLU A 614 -21.85 18.30 30.47
N ALA A 615 -20.82 17.55 30.07
CA ALA A 615 -19.82 18.00 29.11
C ALA A 615 -20.38 18.12 27.67
N LEU A 616 -21.30 17.21 27.30
CA LEU A 616 -21.96 17.18 26.01
C LEU A 616 -23.49 17.09 26.22
N PRO A 617 -24.21 18.20 26.33
CA PRO A 617 -25.64 18.23 26.68
C PRO A 617 -26.57 17.45 25.74
N GLU A 618 -26.19 17.26 24.47
CA GLU A 618 -26.97 16.46 23.52
C GLU A 618 -27.04 14.98 23.90
N LEU A 619 -26.21 14.49 24.82
CA LEU A 619 -26.33 13.16 25.39
C LEU A 619 -27.47 12.99 26.39
N LYS A 620 -28.08 14.05 26.93
CA LYS A 620 -29.18 13.93 27.88
C LYS A 620 -30.38 13.16 27.32
N PRO A 621 -30.92 13.49 26.14
CA PRO A 621 -31.99 12.69 25.52
C PRO A 621 -31.50 11.28 25.10
N VAL A 622 -30.23 11.09 24.78
CA VAL A 622 -29.67 9.78 24.46
C VAL A 622 -29.70 8.87 25.69
N PHE A 623 -29.21 9.34 26.84
CA PHE A 623 -29.28 8.60 28.09
C PHE A 623 -30.73 8.34 28.52
N ALA A 624 -31.61 9.30 28.33
CA ALA A 624 -33.04 9.14 28.66
C ALA A 624 -33.64 7.99 27.83
N ALA A 625 -33.37 7.92 26.55
CA ALA A 625 -33.79 6.79 25.69
C ALA A 625 -33.19 5.46 26.12
N ILE A 626 -31.87 5.43 26.41
CA ILE A 626 -31.17 4.22 26.87
C ILE A 626 -31.77 3.71 28.18
N HIS A 627 -32.02 4.58 29.14
CA HIS A 627 -32.57 4.22 30.46
C HIS A 627 -33.97 3.61 30.41
N THR A 628 -34.71 3.76 29.30
CA THR A 628 -35.99 3.05 29.13
C THR A 628 -35.86 1.52 29.12
N GLN A 629 -34.73 1.00 28.68
CA GLN A 629 -34.45 -0.44 28.59
C GLN A 629 -33.23 -0.87 29.40
N TYR A 630 -32.27 0.04 29.62
CA TYR A 630 -30.99 -0.19 30.31
C TYR A 630 -30.78 0.84 31.42
N PRO A 631 -31.51 0.74 32.54
CA PRO A 631 -31.52 1.76 33.61
C PRO A 631 -30.18 1.93 34.33
N ASP A 632 -29.32 0.90 34.30
CA ASP A 632 -28.04 0.87 35.02
C ASP A 632 -26.85 1.44 34.22
N ILE A 633 -27.10 1.98 33.03
CA ILE A 633 -26.03 2.60 32.21
C ILE A 633 -25.70 3.99 32.75
N ASP A 634 -24.44 4.15 33.18
CA ASP A 634 -23.90 5.42 33.65
C ASP A 634 -22.42 5.64 33.25
N LYS A 635 -21.80 6.69 33.76
CA LYS A 635 -20.39 7.03 33.46
C LYS A 635 -19.37 5.99 33.88
N THR A 636 -19.72 5.00 34.71
CA THR A 636 -18.80 3.97 35.21
C THR A 636 -18.74 2.74 34.30
N ASN A 637 -19.74 2.54 33.44
CA ASN A 637 -19.85 1.37 32.58
C ASN A 637 -20.09 1.69 31.09
N VAL A 638 -20.01 2.98 30.69
CA VAL A 638 -20.16 3.39 29.30
C VAL A 638 -18.95 4.17 28.82
N GLY A 639 -18.57 3.94 27.56
CA GLY A 639 -17.66 4.79 26.80
C GLY A 639 -18.43 5.60 25.74
N VAL A 640 -17.96 6.80 25.44
CA VAL A 640 -18.57 7.67 24.42
C VAL A 640 -17.54 8.03 23.37
N GLY A 641 -17.90 7.88 22.10
CA GLY A 641 -16.99 8.27 21.03
C GLY A 641 -17.65 8.36 19.66
N SER A 642 -16.82 8.52 18.66
CA SER A 642 -17.24 8.65 17.27
C SER A 642 -17.11 7.36 16.48
N THR A 643 -17.89 7.25 15.42
CA THR A 643 -17.76 6.25 14.37
C THR A 643 -17.98 6.87 13.00
N ILE A 644 -17.44 6.24 11.97
CA ILE A 644 -17.76 6.55 10.57
C ILE A 644 -18.43 5.35 9.92
N PHE A 645 -19.26 5.61 8.92
CA PHE A 645 -19.68 4.62 7.95
C PHE A 645 -18.95 4.85 6.63
N ALA A 646 -18.49 3.78 6.00
CA ALA A 646 -18.02 3.81 4.62
C ALA A 646 -18.29 2.45 3.94
N VAL A 647 -18.68 2.46 2.66
CA VAL A 647 -19.02 1.22 1.93
C VAL A 647 -17.86 0.24 1.92
N LYS A 648 -16.67 0.68 1.48
CA LYS A 648 -15.48 -0.15 1.39
C LYS A 648 -14.21 0.67 1.67
N PRO A 649 -13.91 0.97 2.95
CA PRO A 649 -12.76 1.79 3.32
C PRO A 649 -11.44 1.03 3.31
N GLY A 650 -10.33 1.77 3.08
CA GLY A 650 -8.98 1.32 3.33
C GLY A 650 -8.26 0.73 2.14
N ASP A 651 -8.63 1.09 0.91
CA ASP A 651 -7.86 0.75 -0.28
C ASP A 651 -6.56 1.57 -0.35
N GLY A 652 -5.53 0.96 -0.94
CA GLY A 652 -4.26 1.63 -1.25
C GLY A 652 -3.18 1.46 -0.19
N SER A 653 -2.71 2.55 0.39
CA SER A 653 -1.50 2.59 1.25
C SER A 653 -1.62 1.80 2.55
N ALA A 654 -0.50 1.27 3.05
CA ALA A 654 -0.42 0.61 4.35
C ALA A 654 -0.48 1.57 5.56
N ARG A 655 -0.84 2.84 5.32
CA ARG A 655 -0.86 3.90 6.34
C ARG A 655 -1.75 3.55 7.53
N GLU A 656 -1.11 3.30 8.67
CA GLU A 656 -1.81 3.09 9.93
C GLU A 656 -2.51 4.36 10.42
N GLN A 657 -2.02 5.54 10.00
CA GLN A 657 -2.58 6.84 10.38
C GLN A 657 -4.04 7.02 9.92
N ALA A 658 -4.48 6.29 8.90
CA ALA A 658 -5.89 6.25 8.52
C ALA A 658 -6.81 5.72 9.65
N ALA A 659 -6.26 4.92 10.58
CA ALA A 659 -6.95 4.44 11.76
C ALA A 659 -6.55 5.21 13.02
N SER A 660 -5.23 5.38 13.29
CA SER A 660 -4.76 6.02 14.51
C SER A 660 -5.24 7.47 14.67
N CYS A 661 -5.34 8.22 13.58
CA CYS A 661 -5.86 9.60 13.63
C CYS A 661 -7.33 9.66 14.07
N GLN A 662 -8.16 8.71 13.62
CA GLN A 662 -9.53 8.59 14.10
C GLN A 662 -9.56 8.26 15.60
N LYS A 663 -8.70 7.32 16.05
CA LYS A 663 -8.59 6.97 17.47
C LYS A 663 -8.14 8.14 18.32
N VAL A 664 -7.15 8.92 17.88
CA VAL A 664 -6.69 10.15 18.55
C VAL A 664 -7.81 11.17 18.71
N LEU A 665 -8.74 11.23 17.75
CA LEU A 665 -9.93 12.09 17.80
C LEU A 665 -11.13 11.49 18.57
N GLY A 666 -10.93 10.38 19.29
CA GLY A 666 -11.97 9.72 20.06
C GLY A 666 -12.83 8.72 19.28
N GLY A 667 -12.33 8.23 18.14
CA GLY A 667 -12.96 7.15 17.36
C GLY A 667 -12.87 5.80 18.08
N TRP A 668 -14.02 5.08 18.17
CA TRP A 668 -14.10 3.74 18.74
C TRP A 668 -14.40 2.66 17.71
N ALA A 669 -14.93 3.03 16.57
CA ALA A 669 -15.34 2.06 15.55
C ALA A 669 -15.27 2.65 14.14
N ASN A 670 -15.19 1.76 13.16
CA ASN A 670 -15.67 2.00 11.79
C ASN A 670 -16.79 1.02 11.51
N ILE A 671 -17.79 1.43 10.73
CA ILE A 671 -18.86 0.56 10.23
C ILE A 671 -18.72 0.52 8.71
N ALA A 672 -18.64 -0.68 8.13
CA ALA A 672 -18.45 -0.87 6.70
C ALA A 672 -19.30 -2.00 6.15
N ASN A 673 -19.58 -1.99 4.84
CA ASN A 673 -20.13 -3.20 4.20
C ASN A 673 -19.01 -4.23 3.97
N GLU A 674 -17.80 -3.76 3.65
CA GLU A 674 -16.60 -4.55 3.45
C GLU A 674 -15.35 -3.70 3.72
N TYR A 675 -14.29 -4.28 4.22
CA TYR A 675 -12.97 -3.62 4.26
C TYR A 675 -12.18 -3.92 3.00
N ALA A 676 -11.63 -2.89 2.36
CA ALA A 676 -10.91 -3.03 1.08
C ALA A 676 -9.68 -3.93 1.22
N THR A 677 -8.94 -3.81 2.33
CA THR A 677 -7.72 -4.60 2.59
C THR A 677 -7.68 -5.11 4.02
N LYS A 678 -7.01 -6.27 4.23
CA LYS A 678 -6.66 -6.77 5.56
C LYS A 678 -5.85 -5.71 6.34
N ARG A 679 -4.94 -5.01 5.68
CA ARG A 679 -4.09 -3.99 6.29
C ARG A 679 -4.85 -2.91 7.05
N TYR A 680 -5.87 -2.32 6.42
CA TYR A 680 -6.66 -1.28 7.08
C TYR A 680 -7.46 -1.82 8.26
N ARG A 681 -8.08 -3.00 8.10
CA ARG A 681 -8.80 -3.65 9.19
C ARG A 681 -7.89 -3.97 10.38
N SER A 682 -6.69 -4.50 10.12
CA SER A 682 -5.68 -4.75 11.16
C SER A 682 -5.22 -3.46 11.86
N ASN A 683 -5.09 -2.37 11.12
CA ASN A 683 -4.77 -1.07 11.72
C ASN A 683 -5.87 -0.58 12.67
N LEU A 684 -7.14 -0.73 12.32
CA LEU A 684 -8.25 -0.41 13.25
C LEU A 684 -8.13 -1.22 14.54
N ILE A 685 -7.97 -2.53 14.43
CA ILE A 685 -7.84 -3.45 15.56
C ILE A 685 -6.64 -3.07 16.46
N ASN A 686 -5.49 -2.83 15.86
CA ASN A 686 -4.27 -2.48 16.60
C ASN A 686 -4.38 -1.14 17.34
N TRP A 687 -5.23 -0.23 16.87
CA TRP A 687 -5.59 0.99 17.58
C TRP A 687 -6.83 0.85 18.46
N GLY A 688 -7.26 -0.40 18.72
CA GLY A 688 -8.38 -0.70 19.63
C GLY A 688 -9.73 -0.23 19.13
N MET A 689 -9.87 -0.08 17.81
CA MET A 689 -11.12 0.30 17.17
C MET A 689 -11.87 -0.96 16.69
N LEU A 690 -13.19 -0.95 16.84
CA LEU A 690 -14.07 -2.04 16.45
C LEU A 690 -14.34 -1.99 14.94
N PRO A 691 -13.94 -3.03 14.17
CA PRO A 691 -14.15 -3.07 12.72
C PRO A 691 -15.51 -3.69 12.38
N PHE A 692 -16.59 -2.98 12.67
CA PHE A 692 -17.94 -3.48 12.43
C PHE A 692 -18.25 -3.68 10.95
N LEU A 693 -19.03 -4.69 10.65
CA LEU A 693 -19.59 -5.00 9.34
C LEU A 693 -21.12 -4.97 9.41
N ILE A 694 -21.73 -4.36 8.41
CA ILE A 694 -23.18 -4.31 8.20
C ILE A 694 -23.49 -4.73 6.75
N PRO A 695 -24.57 -5.50 6.49
CA PRO A 695 -24.97 -5.84 5.14
C PRO A 695 -25.18 -4.59 4.25
N ALA A 696 -24.91 -4.72 2.95
CA ALA A 696 -25.21 -3.67 2.00
C ALA A 696 -26.73 -3.47 1.88
N GLY A 697 -27.16 -2.23 1.73
CA GLY A 697 -28.57 -1.84 1.67
C GLY A 697 -28.82 -0.51 2.40
N ASP A 698 -30.08 -0.28 2.75
CA ASP A 698 -30.45 0.92 3.50
C ASP A 698 -29.87 0.89 4.92
N LEU A 699 -29.21 1.95 5.31
CA LEU A 699 -28.63 2.08 6.64
C LEU A 699 -29.72 2.39 7.69
N PRO A 700 -29.68 1.76 8.88
CA PRO A 700 -30.60 2.09 9.96
C PRO A 700 -30.34 3.44 10.60
N PHE A 701 -29.19 4.06 10.32
CA PHE A 701 -28.71 5.32 10.89
C PHE A 701 -28.26 6.28 9.80
N ALA A 702 -28.04 7.52 10.18
CA ALA A 702 -27.48 8.57 9.33
C ALA A 702 -26.40 9.36 10.09
N ASN A 703 -25.65 10.22 9.35
CA ASN A 703 -24.69 11.13 9.95
C ASN A 703 -25.37 12.03 11.01
N GLY A 704 -24.81 12.05 12.20
CA GLY A 704 -25.34 12.77 13.36
C GLY A 704 -26.13 11.90 14.35
N ASP A 705 -26.57 10.71 13.95
CA ASP A 705 -27.29 9.77 14.84
C ASP A 705 -26.37 9.20 15.92
N TYR A 706 -26.97 8.92 17.08
CA TYR A 706 -26.34 8.18 18.16
C TYR A 706 -26.69 6.69 18.09
N LEU A 707 -25.66 5.86 18.22
CA LEU A 707 -25.77 4.41 18.30
C LEU A 707 -25.45 3.96 19.74
N PHE A 708 -26.25 3.07 20.30
CA PHE A 708 -25.95 2.43 21.57
C PHE A 708 -25.61 0.96 21.33
N VAL A 709 -24.44 0.53 21.82
CA VAL A 709 -23.96 -0.85 21.71
C VAL A 709 -23.77 -1.42 23.11
N PRO A 710 -24.80 -2.09 23.65
CA PRO A 710 -24.74 -2.70 24.98
C PRO A 710 -23.80 -3.90 25.02
N GLU A 711 -23.21 -4.17 26.19
CA GLU A 711 -22.38 -5.34 26.49
C GLU A 711 -21.28 -5.65 25.46
N ILE A 712 -20.77 -4.60 24.76
CA ILE A 712 -19.79 -4.79 23.68
C ILE A 712 -18.50 -5.45 24.18
N ARG A 713 -18.02 -5.10 25.37
CA ARG A 713 -16.84 -5.71 25.96
C ARG A 713 -17.03 -7.22 26.14
N LYS A 714 -18.16 -7.62 26.69
CA LYS A 714 -18.54 -9.02 26.85
C LYS A 714 -18.68 -9.74 25.51
N ALA A 715 -19.32 -9.11 24.51
CA ALA A 715 -19.46 -9.67 23.17
C ALA A 715 -18.08 -9.92 22.51
N VAL A 716 -17.10 -9.03 22.69
CA VAL A 716 -15.72 -9.24 22.23
C VAL A 716 -15.06 -10.40 22.98
N GLU A 717 -15.24 -10.51 24.31
CA GLU A 717 -14.68 -11.58 25.14
C GLU A 717 -15.27 -12.95 24.80
N GLU A 718 -16.58 -13.04 24.65
CA GLU A 718 -17.31 -14.29 24.39
C GLU A 718 -17.31 -14.70 22.90
N LYS A 719 -16.64 -13.95 22.03
CA LYS A 719 -16.54 -14.22 20.59
C LYS A 719 -17.92 -14.25 19.90
N ALA A 720 -18.79 -13.32 20.28
CA ALA A 720 -20.12 -13.24 19.70
C ALA A 720 -20.06 -12.98 18.19
N ASP A 721 -20.82 -13.75 17.42
CA ASP A 721 -20.90 -13.60 15.97
C ASP A 721 -21.70 -12.36 15.57
N VAL A 722 -22.76 -12.06 16.33
CA VAL A 722 -23.67 -10.94 16.11
C VAL A 722 -23.57 -9.95 17.26
N ILE A 723 -23.40 -8.68 16.91
CA ILE A 723 -23.37 -7.55 17.84
C ILE A 723 -24.70 -6.81 17.75
N LYS A 724 -25.47 -6.83 18.83
CA LYS A 724 -26.70 -6.05 18.94
C LYS A 724 -26.38 -4.59 19.15
N ALA A 725 -27.08 -3.74 18.45
CA ALA A 725 -26.95 -2.29 18.57
C ALA A 725 -28.32 -1.61 18.41
N TYR A 726 -28.40 -0.35 18.80
CA TYR A 726 -29.61 0.44 18.68
C TYR A 726 -29.26 1.82 18.10
N VAL A 727 -30.10 2.32 17.22
CA VAL A 727 -30.09 3.74 16.85
C VAL A 727 -31.02 4.47 17.81
N VAL A 728 -30.58 5.59 18.38
CA VAL A 728 -31.41 6.44 19.22
C VAL A 728 -32.18 7.41 18.34
N LYS A 729 -33.48 7.19 18.14
CA LYS A 729 -34.36 8.03 17.31
C LYS A 729 -35.63 8.38 18.08
N ASP A 730 -36.00 9.64 18.08
CA ASP A 730 -37.24 10.19 18.68
C ASP A 730 -37.48 9.71 20.14
N GLY A 731 -36.37 9.60 20.90
CA GLY A 731 -36.41 9.16 22.30
C GLY A 731 -36.59 7.64 22.48
N ALA A 732 -36.48 6.84 21.43
CA ALA A 732 -36.59 5.39 21.43
C ALA A 732 -35.32 4.70 20.93
N LEU A 733 -35.14 3.45 21.34
CA LEU A 733 -34.08 2.56 20.86
C LEU A 733 -34.62 1.69 19.71
N VAL A 734 -34.09 1.91 18.49
CA VAL A 734 -34.42 1.13 17.29
C VAL A 734 -33.34 0.08 17.08
N PRO A 735 -33.64 -1.23 17.20
CA PRO A 735 -32.62 -2.28 17.14
C PRO A 735 -32.09 -2.52 15.72
N PHE A 736 -30.81 -2.84 15.63
CA PHE A 736 -30.16 -3.39 14.44
C PHE A 736 -28.97 -4.28 14.84
N GLU A 737 -28.37 -4.96 13.89
CA GLU A 737 -27.30 -5.91 14.13
C GLU A 737 -26.09 -5.63 13.25
N MET A 738 -24.90 -5.88 13.78
CA MET A 738 -23.61 -5.83 13.10
C MET A 738 -22.79 -7.08 13.41
N THR A 739 -21.68 -7.28 12.71
CA THR A 739 -20.70 -8.32 13.02
C THR A 739 -19.30 -7.72 13.13
N LEU A 740 -18.37 -8.42 13.77
CA LEU A 740 -16.96 -8.04 13.83
C LEU A 740 -16.11 -8.81 12.81
N GLY A 741 -16.64 -9.86 12.21
CA GLY A 741 -15.89 -10.81 11.43
C GLY A 741 -14.90 -11.62 12.29
N ALA A 742 -14.03 -12.40 11.64
CA ALA A 742 -13.05 -13.21 12.36
C ALA A 742 -11.99 -12.33 13.06
N LEU A 743 -11.78 -12.58 14.35
CA LEU A 743 -10.76 -11.95 15.19
C LEU A 743 -9.99 -13.05 15.93
N THR A 744 -8.67 -12.91 16.02
CA THR A 744 -7.83 -13.75 16.88
C THR A 744 -8.02 -13.38 18.37
N ASP A 745 -7.55 -14.21 19.28
CA ASP A 745 -7.64 -13.92 20.70
C ASP A 745 -6.81 -12.71 21.08
N ASP A 746 -5.62 -12.55 20.49
CA ASP A 746 -4.78 -11.37 20.68
C ASP A 746 -5.43 -10.09 20.14
N GLU A 747 -6.05 -10.14 18.97
CA GLU A 747 -6.81 -9.00 18.41
C GLU A 747 -7.97 -8.57 19.33
N ARG A 748 -8.69 -9.52 19.92
CA ARG A 748 -9.75 -9.23 20.89
C ARG A 748 -9.19 -8.57 22.15
N GLU A 749 -8.06 -9.05 22.64
CA GLU A 749 -7.42 -8.47 23.83
C GLU A 749 -6.87 -7.06 23.54
N ILE A 750 -6.29 -6.81 22.37
CA ILE A 750 -5.86 -5.46 21.94
C ILE A 750 -7.05 -4.50 21.93
N ILE A 751 -8.19 -4.90 21.38
CA ILE A 751 -9.43 -4.09 21.38
C ILE A 751 -9.86 -3.80 22.82
N ARG A 752 -9.90 -4.83 23.69
CA ARG A 752 -10.28 -4.67 25.10
C ARG A 752 -9.38 -3.70 25.87
N LYS A 753 -8.06 -3.81 25.66
CA LYS A 753 -7.06 -2.93 26.26
C LYS A 753 -7.06 -1.52 25.68
N GLY A 754 -7.78 -1.27 24.59
CA GLY A 754 -7.94 0.03 23.95
C GLY A 754 -6.92 0.37 22.87
N CYS A 755 -5.76 -0.27 22.84
CA CYS A 755 -4.78 -0.25 21.75
C CYS A 755 -3.60 -1.21 22.02
N LEU A 756 -2.79 -1.40 20.98
CA LEU A 756 -1.58 -2.22 21.03
C LEU A 756 -0.59 -1.78 22.12
N ILE A 757 -0.44 -0.47 22.33
CA ILE A 757 0.48 0.07 23.36
C ILE A 757 0.08 -0.42 24.74
N ASN A 758 -1.21 -0.31 25.08
CA ASN A 758 -1.74 -0.75 26.35
C ASN A 758 -1.62 -2.28 26.52
N TYR A 759 -1.86 -3.02 25.43
CA TYR A 759 -1.76 -4.48 25.41
C TYR A 759 -0.37 -4.96 25.81
N TYR A 760 0.70 -4.33 25.31
CA TYR A 760 2.07 -4.73 25.61
C TYR A 760 2.64 -4.11 26.89
N ARG A 761 2.05 -3.03 27.41
CA ARG A 761 2.42 -2.49 28.73
C ARG A 761 1.93 -3.37 29.91
N GLY A 762 0.95 -4.24 29.68
CA GLY A 762 0.28 -5.08 30.69
C GLY A 762 -0.97 -4.38 31.19
#